data_bb32b08db8fea4783c47fc667d32b7ba
#
_entry.id   bb32b08db8fea4783c47fc667d32b7ba
#
_cell.length_a   1.000
_cell.length_b   1.000
_cell.length_c   1.000
_cell.angle_alpha   90.00
_cell.angle_beta   90.00
_cell.angle_gamma   90.00
#
_symmetry.space_group_name_H-M   'P 1'
#
loop_
_entity.id
_entity.type
_entity.pdbx_description
1 polymer ?
#
loop_
_entity_poly.entity_id
_entity_poly.type
_entity_poly.pdbx_seq_one_letter_code
_entity_poly.pdbx_strand_id
1 'polypeptide(L)'
;MEWMYFGIIAFLFILAAFDLWVGVSNDAVNFLNSAIGSKVARFRTIVTVAAVGVFCGAVMSDGMMDIARHGIMRPEQFVFGEVMLVFLAVMVTDVVLLDIFNSLGMPTSTTVSMVFELLGATFAFSMLKMAGGSALPFGAYMNTDKALQVILAIFLSVAVAFVVGSFVQYLARLLFTFNYGKRLRWKIGIFGGVAITAIVYFMLFKGLKHLSFMTAEVKDFLDEHIFIVLGTCLVVFTLLMQLLHALKVNVFRIVVLTGTFALATAFAGNDLVNFIGVPLAGLSSFRDFAASGSTDAWSFSMDSLNASAHTQPVFLFAAGLIMVFSLARSKKAHNVVKTEVGLSRSDEGDEMFGSSRVARSLVRMGANVGTFVQRITPRPVANFVERRFAPADVPLPDGAAYDLVRASVNLVVAALLIALGTSLKLPLSTTYVTFMVAMGSSLADRAWSRESAVFRVTGVLTVIGGWFITAGVAFTACFFVALAMRFGGVPAIVIIVGAGIYALIHSQRRFAKKQAEEEKEDDVLFHQMCRCRDPKAIGGMLLRHLSVSVAEKTAKYSDILTAATDGLFQERRRMLKQAERDLETEKMLLKSLRRRETIGLRRADAAEAVRLSTSFHLVHNSLRQIHYGLMRLCEPAKEHVDNNFSPIAPELAARYLSLRDRLVALLDNTALRIRQTDAPLDIQDISDEAVQLKNDFAAFRHVVTLLLQTPGAHLVTLSLLLHVTQETEQIVKELRSLIKSVRRFRELV
;
A
#
# COMPACT_ATOMS: atom_id res chain seq x y z
N MET A 1 26.44 -36.38 7.20
CA MET A 1 26.33 -34.93 7.37
C MET A 1 26.21 -34.20 6.00
N GLU A 2 26.95 -34.57 4.99
CA GLU A 2 26.89 -33.94 3.65
C GLU A 2 25.47 -33.92 3.05
N TRP A 3 24.72 -35.02 3.14
CA TRP A 3 23.34 -35.10 2.62
C TRP A 3 22.38 -34.13 3.29
N MET A 4 22.59 -33.81 4.56
CA MET A 4 21.77 -32.81 5.28
C MET A 4 22.02 -31.41 4.72
N TYR A 5 23.27 -31.01 4.54
CA TYR A 5 23.62 -29.71 3.99
C TYR A 5 23.25 -29.58 2.52
N PHE A 6 23.37 -30.66 1.75
CA PHE A 6 22.84 -30.71 0.39
C PHE A 6 21.32 -30.48 0.39
N GLY A 7 20.60 -31.11 1.32
CA GLY A 7 19.17 -30.86 1.52
C GLY A 7 18.85 -29.39 1.85
N ILE A 8 19.67 -28.76 2.71
CA ILE A 8 19.51 -27.32 3.05
C ILE A 8 19.74 -26.46 1.80
N ILE A 9 20.78 -26.73 0.99
CA ILE A 9 21.03 -25.99 -0.26
C ILE A 9 19.88 -26.15 -1.25
N ALA A 10 19.40 -27.36 -1.48
CA ALA A 10 18.26 -27.60 -2.36
C ALA A 10 17.02 -26.82 -1.86
N PHE A 11 16.80 -26.79 -0.57
CA PHE A 11 15.70 -26.05 0.04
C PHE A 11 15.89 -24.53 -0.09
N LEU A 12 17.10 -23.99 0.07
CA LEU A 12 17.40 -22.57 -0.16
C LEU A 12 17.07 -22.16 -1.60
N PHE A 13 17.33 -22.99 -2.59
CA PHE A 13 16.95 -22.70 -3.98
C PHE A 13 15.44 -22.77 -4.21
N ILE A 14 14.73 -23.66 -3.52
CA ILE A 14 13.26 -23.68 -3.55
C ILE A 14 12.73 -22.39 -2.94
N LEU A 15 13.24 -21.97 -1.79
CA LEU A 15 12.87 -20.69 -1.16
C LEU A 15 13.21 -19.51 -2.07
N ALA A 16 14.37 -19.50 -2.74
CA ALA A 16 14.74 -18.47 -3.70
C ALA A 16 13.73 -18.36 -4.86
N ALA A 17 13.23 -19.47 -5.38
CA ALA A 17 12.20 -19.46 -6.42
C ALA A 17 10.88 -18.88 -5.90
N PHE A 18 10.48 -19.20 -4.65
CA PHE A 18 9.31 -18.60 -4.00
C PHE A 18 9.53 -17.13 -3.71
N ASP A 19 10.70 -16.74 -3.25
CA ASP A 19 11.06 -15.37 -2.95
C ASP A 19 11.07 -14.49 -4.19
N LEU A 20 11.65 -14.96 -5.30
CA LEU A 20 11.53 -14.32 -6.62
C LEU A 20 10.06 -14.11 -7.03
N TRP A 21 9.19 -15.10 -6.73
CA TRP A 21 7.77 -14.98 -7.04
C TRP A 21 7.07 -13.93 -6.18
N VAL A 22 7.28 -13.96 -4.88
CA VAL A 22 6.65 -13.07 -3.91
C VAL A 22 7.21 -11.66 -3.99
N GLY A 23 8.54 -11.52 -4.05
CA GLY A 23 9.25 -10.25 -4.08
C GLY A 23 9.00 -9.46 -5.37
N VAL A 24 9.07 -10.09 -6.55
CA VAL A 24 8.70 -9.43 -7.81
C VAL A 24 7.23 -8.97 -7.79
N SER A 25 6.35 -9.73 -7.12
CA SER A 25 4.94 -9.31 -6.95
C SER A 25 4.80 -8.05 -6.10
N ASN A 26 5.66 -7.87 -5.10
CA ASN A 26 5.73 -6.64 -4.29
C ASN A 26 6.32 -5.49 -5.09
N ASP A 27 7.46 -5.71 -5.74
CA ASP A 27 8.28 -4.67 -6.33
C ASP A 27 7.85 -4.27 -7.75
N ALA A 28 6.91 -5.01 -8.36
CA ALA A 28 6.34 -4.65 -9.66
C ALA A 28 5.75 -3.24 -9.69
N VAL A 29 5.27 -2.73 -8.54
CA VAL A 29 4.76 -1.37 -8.40
C VAL A 29 5.82 -0.33 -8.78
N ASN A 30 7.10 -0.58 -8.47
CA ASN A 30 8.19 0.36 -8.64
C ASN A 30 8.32 0.83 -10.11
N PHE A 31 8.18 -0.09 -11.07
CA PHE A 31 8.35 0.21 -12.50
C PHE A 31 7.03 0.19 -13.30
N LEU A 32 5.93 -0.35 -12.76
CA LEU A 32 4.61 -0.35 -13.43
C LEU A 32 3.74 0.85 -13.08
N ASN A 33 3.86 1.39 -11.87
CA ASN A 33 3.01 2.43 -11.29
C ASN A 33 2.79 3.61 -12.26
N SER A 34 3.87 4.23 -12.74
CA SER A 34 3.77 5.43 -13.55
C SER A 34 3.21 5.18 -14.95
N ALA A 35 3.52 4.03 -15.55
CA ALA A 35 2.96 3.65 -16.83
C ALA A 35 1.47 3.28 -16.73
N ILE A 36 1.06 2.56 -15.68
CA ILE A 36 -0.33 2.20 -15.42
C ILE A 36 -1.13 3.45 -14.99
N GLY A 37 -0.60 4.27 -14.09
CA GLY A 37 -1.25 5.47 -13.56
C GLY A 37 -1.51 6.52 -14.63
N SER A 38 -0.65 6.64 -15.64
CA SER A 38 -0.85 7.55 -16.79
C SER A 38 -1.62 6.94 -17.95
N LYS A 39 -1.92 5.62 -17.90
CA LYS A 39 -2.55 4.86 -19.01
C LYS A 39 -1.88 5.06 -20.37
N VAL A 40 -0.57 5.11 -20.37
CA VAL A 40 0.24 5.35 -21.59
C VAL A 40 0.01 4.32 -22.68
N ALA A 41 -0.23 3.06 -22.31
CA ALA A 41 -0.44 1.94 -23.23
C ALA A 41 -1.39 0.90 -22.60
N ARG A 42 -1.73 -0.15 -23.37
CA ARG A 42 -2.47 -1.31 -22.86
C ARG A 42 -1.63 -2.02 -21.78
N PHE A 43 -2.27 -2.54 -20.75
CA PHE A 43 -1.61 -3.23 -19.63
C PHE A 43 -0.62 -4.32 -20.12
N ARG A 44 -1.03 -5.15 -21.11
CA ARG A 44 -0.16 -6.16 -21.69
C ARG A 44 1.14 -5.59 -22.28
N THR A 45 1.06 -4.46 -22.99
CA THR A 45 2.24 -3.78 -23.57
C THR A 45 3.19 -3.30 -22.48
N ILE A 46 2.64 -2.68 -21.41
CA ILE A 46 3.44 -2.19 -20.28
C ILE A 46 4.17 -3.35 -19.60
N VAL A 47 3.45 -4.45 -19.31
CA VAL A 47 4.02 -5.64 -18.66
C VAL A 47 5.08 -6.32 -19.55
N THR A 48 4.85 -6.39 -20.89
CA THR A 48 5.83 -6.95 -21.81
C THR A 48 7.12 -6.14 -21.81
N VAL A 49 7.02 -4.80 -21.89
CA VAL A 49 8.19 -3.91 -21.85
C VAL A 49 8.96 -4.06 -20.53
N ALA A 50 8.21 -4.08 -19.41
CA ALA A 50 8.80 -4.28 -18.09
C ALA A 50 9.46 -5.66 -17.94
N ALA A 51 8.83 -6.74 -18.47
CA ALA A 51 9.36 -8.10 -18.42
C ALA A 51 10.69 -8.23 -19.17
N VAL A 52 10.81 -7.60 -20.35
CA VAL A 52 12.09 -7.54 -21.08
C VAL A 52 13.13 -6.78 -20.26
N GLY A 53 12.77 -5.66 -19.64
CA GLY A 53 13.66 -4.90 -18.76
C GLY A 53 14.15 -5.72 -17.56
N VAL A 54 13.22 -6.38 -16.85
CA VAL A 54 13.54 -7.27 -15.71
C VAL A 54 14.51 -8.38 -16.14
N PHE A 55 14.25 -9.04 -17.26
CA PHE A 55 15.13 -10.09 -17.75
C PHE A 55 16.53 -9.58 -18.07
N CYS A 56 16.63 -8.46 -18.80
CA CYS A 56 17.92 -7.84 -19.09
C CYS A 56 18.68 -7.46 -17.80
N GLY A 57 17.99 -6.84 -16.84
CA GLY A 57 18.59 -6.45 -15.56
C GLY A 57 19.06 -7.64 -14.73
N ALA A 58 18.28 -8.73 -14.69
CA ALA A 58 18.65 -9.95 -13.98
C ALA A 58 19.95 -10.58 -14.53
N VAL A 59 20.06 -10.68 -15.83
CA VAL A 59 21.28 -11.23 -16.49
C VAL A 59 22.52 -10.35 -16.22
N MET A 60 22.32 -9.05 -15.94
CA MET A 60 23.39 -8.08 -15.70
C MET A 60 23.72 -7.88 -14.21
N SER A 61 23.11 -8.62 -13.28
CA SER A 61 23.13 -8.34 -11.84
C SER A 61 24.31 -8.94 -11.06
N ASP A 62 25.40 -9.36 -11.69
CA ASP A 62 26.51 -10.06 -11.01
C ASP A 62 27.18 -9.23 -9.90
N GLY A 63 27.36 -7.91 -10.12
CA GLY A 63 28.16 -7.06 -9.25
C GLY A 63 27.61 -6.76 -7.85
N MET A 64 26.35 -7.10 -7.53
CA MET A 64 25.71 -6.83 -6.24
C MET A 64 25.72 -8.04 -5.29
N MET A 65 26.09 -9.24 -5.76
CA MET A 65 26.02 -10.48 -4.97
C MET A 65 26.95 -10.51 -3.74
N ASP A 66 27.98 -9.66 -3.71
CA ASP A 66 28.91 -9.55 -2.60
C ASP A 66 28.26 -9.08 -1.29
N ILE A 67 27.12 -8.37 -1.36
CA ILE A 67 26.43 -7.83 -0.18
C ILE A 67 25.91 -8.96 0.72
N ALA A 68 25.38 -10.03 0.14
CA ALA A 68 24.89 -11.19 0.88
C ALA A 68 26.02 -12.02 1.50
N ARG A 69 27.25 -11.94 0.97
CA ARG A 69 28.40 -12.74 1.40
C ARG A 69 29.13 -12.14 2.59
N HIS A 70 29.59 -10.88 2.45
CA HIS A 70 30.44 -10.19 3.44
C HIS A 70 30.05 -8.73 3.67
N GLY A 71 28.87 -8.32 3.20
CA GLY A 71 28.37 -6.96 3.39
C GLY A 71 28.01 -6.64 4.85
N ILE A 72 27.52 -7.61 5.60
CA ILE A 72 26.99 -7.45 6.95
C ILE A 72 27.79 -8.26 7.98
N MET A 73 28.00 -9.55 7.73
CA MET A 73 28.81 -10.41 8.59
C MET A 73 30.27 -10.38 8.15
N ARG A 74 31.17 -10.74 9.06
CA ARG A 74 32.58 -11.04 8.75
C ARG A 74 32.76 -12.56 8.69
N PRO A 75 32.75 -13.16 7.48
CA PRO A 75 32.64 -14.60 7.31
C PRO A 75 33.79 -15.39 7.98
N GLU A 76 34.99 -14.79 8.07
CA GLU A 76 36.17 -15.36 8.72
C GLU A 76 35.95 -15.70 10.20
N GLN A 77 34.94 -15.09 10.83
CA GLN A 77 34.61 -15.34 12.24
C GLN A 77 33.53 -16.40 12.43
N PHE A 78 32.98 -16.94 11.34
CA PHE A 78 31.91 -17.92 11.38
C PHE A 78 32.34 -19.24 10.76
N VAL A 79 31.79 -20.32 11.30
CA VAL A 79 31.99 -21.67 10.74
C VAL A 79 30.86 -22.02 9.78
N PHE A 80 31.12 -22.98 8.89
CA PHE A 80 30.16 -23.38 7.83
C PHE A 80 28.77 -23.69 8.37
N GLY A 81 28.66 -24.46 9.47
CA GLY A 81 27.36 -24.79 10.08
C GLY A 81 26.58 -23.57 10.56
N GLU A 82 27.24 -22.54 11.09
CA GLU A 82 26.59 -21.29 11.53
C GLU A 82 26.11 -20.48 10.33
N VAL A 83 26.94 -20.34 9.30
CA VAL A 83 26.59 -19.60 8.08
C VAL A 83 25.38 -20.22 7.38
N MET A 84 25.32 -21.55 7.31
CA MET A 84 24.17 -22.25 6.72
C MET A 84 22.88 -22.02 7.50
N LEU A 85 22.94 -21.94 8.85
CA LEU A 85 21.76 -21.61 9.68
C LEU A 85 21.36 -20.14 9.53
N VAL A 86 22.32 -19.21 9.44
CA VAL A 86 22.05 -17.80 9.13
C VAL A 86 21.30 -17.66 7.83
N PHE A 87 21.80 -18.28 6.75
CA PHE A 87 21.19 -18.19 5.44
C PHE A 87 19.79 -18.83 5.38
N LEU A 88 19.60 -19.95 6.07
CA LEU A 88 18.30 -20.61 6.16
C LEU A 88 17.29 -19.75 6.95
N ALA A 89 17.71 -19.17 8.07
CA ALA A 89 16.86 -18.30 8.88
C ALA A 89 16.42 -17.06 8.09
N VAL A 90 17.34 -16.42 7.36
CA VAL A 90 17.05 -15.26 6.49
C VAL A 90 16.01 -15.64 5.45
N MET A 91 16.24 -16.66 4.64
CA MET A 91 15.35 -17.01 3.54
C MET A 91 13.95 -17.43 3.98
N VAL A 92 13.84 -18.17 5.11
CA VAL A 92 12.52 -18.56 5.65
C VAL A 92 11.77 -17.35 6.17
N THR A 93 12.45 -16.42 6.84
CA THR A 93 11.84 -15.21 7.40
C THR A 93 11.39 -14.28 6.28
N ASP A 94 12.24 -14.02 5.29
CA ASP A 94 11.98 -13.09 4.20
C ASP A 94 10.76 -13.49 3.36
N VAL A 95 10.70 -14.74 2.90
CA VAL A 95 9.56 -15.22 2.10
C VAL A 95 8.23 -15.07 2.84
N VAL A 96 8.18 -15.38 4.14
CA VAL A 96 6.96 -15.26 4.96
C VAL A 96 6.60 -13.79 5.19
N LEU A 97 7.58 -12.96 5.51
CA LEU A 97 7.39 -11.55 5.80
C LEU A 97 6.87 -10.80 4.57
N LEU A 98 7.51 -10.98 3.42
CA LEU A 98 7.10 -10.36 2.16
C LEU A 98 5.69 -10.79 1.72
N ASP A 99 5.32 -12.06 1.89
CA ASP A 99 3.96 -12.51 1.56
C ASP A 99 2.88 -11.87 2.43
N ILE A 100 3.17 -11.66 3.73
CA ILE A 100 2.28 -10.95 4.65
C ILE A 100 2.07 -9.51 4.18
N PHE A 101 3.14 -8.75 3.90
CA PHE A 101 3.04 -7.36 3.43
C PHE A 101 2.32 -7.24 2.09
N ASN A 102 2.58 -8.15 1.15
CA ASN A 102 1.86 -8.21 -0.12
C ASN A 102 0.36 -8.44 0.06
N SER A 103 -0.01 -9.28 1.01
CA SER A 103 -1.41 -9.57 1.32
C SER A 103 -2.13 -8.38 1.95
N LEU A 104 -1.40 -7.51 2.66
CA LEU A 104 -1.89 -6.25 3.20
C LEU A 104 -1.93 -5.12 2.16
N GLY A 105 -1.34 -5.32 0.97
CA GLY A 105 -1.24 -4.31 -0.08
C GLY A 105 -0.31 -3.14 0.28
N MET A 106 0.62 -3.37 1.20
CA MET A 106 1.59 -2.37 1.65
C MET A 106 2.90 -2.50 0.86
N PRO A 107 3.36 -1.45 0.17
CA PRO A 107 4.67 -1.47 -0.49
C PRO A 107 5.76 -1.54 0.57
N THR A 108 6.56 -2.59 0.54
CA THR A 108 7.74 -2.77 1.40
C THR A 108 8.98 -2.96 0.55
N SER A 109 10.16 -2.93 1.16
CA SER A 109 11.44 -3.07 0.48
C SER A 109 12.06 -4.42 0.74
N THR A 110 12.26 -5.19 -0.31
CA THR A 110 12.99 -6.46 -0.25
C THR A 110 14.44 -6.28 0.19
N THR A 111 15.10 -5.21 -0.24
CA THR A 111 16.46 -4.87 0.22
C THR A 111 16.52 -4.62 1.73
N VAL A 112 15.55 -3.87 2.27
CA VAL A 112 15.49 -3.60 3.71
C VAL A 112 15.22 -4.86 4.50
N SER A 113 14.27 -5.70 4.04
CA SER A 113 13.96 -7.00 4.66
C SER A 113 15.22 -7.84 4.78
N MET A 114 15.86 -8.17 3.66
CA MET A 114 17.07 -9.00 3.59
C MET A 114 18.22 -8.46 4.44
N VAL A 115 18.51 -7.14 4.38
CA VAL A 115 19.58 -6.51 5.16
C VAL A 115 19.34 -6.62 6.66
N PHE A 116 18.12 -6.34 7.13
CA PHE A 116 17.79 -6.41 8.54
C PHE A 116 17.65 -7.85 9.05
N GLU A 117 17.29 -8.80 8.22
CA GLU A 117 17.29 -10.23 8.53
C GLU A 117 18.71 -10.77 8.69
N LEU A 118 19.61 -10.43 7.75
CA LEU A 118 21.03 -10.74 7.87
C LEU A 118 21.64 -10.13 9.14
N LEU A 119 21.29 -8.88 9.45
CA LEU A 119 21.69 -8.23 10.71
C LEU A 119 21.17 -9.01 11.91
N GLY A 120 19.89 -9.40 11.92
CA GLY A 120 19.26 -10.12 13.03
C GLY A 120 19.88 -11.50 13.28
N ALA A 121 20.05 -12.29 12.22
CA ALA A 121 20.66 -13.62 12.33
C ALA A 121 22.15 -13.54 12.72
N THR A 122 22.93 -12.64 12.09
CA THR A 122 24.33 -12.43 12.42
C THR A 122 24.50 -11.95 13.88
N PHE A 123 23.63 -11.05 14.31
CA PHE A 123 23.60 -10.55 15.69
C PHE A 123 23.35 -11.70 16.70
N ALA A 124 22.40 -12.60 16.39
CA ALA A 124 22.10 -13.77 17.24
C ALA A 124 23.33 -14.65 17.44
N PHE A 125 24.01 -15.04 16.36
CA PHE A 125 25.21 -15.87 16.44
C PHE A 125 26.40 -15.14 17.07
N SER A 126 26.56 -13.84 16.84
CA SER A 126 27.59 -13.02 17.49
C SER A 126 27.39 -12.98 19.01
N MET A 127 26.15 -12.79 19.48
CA MET A 127 25.82 -12.87 20.92
C MET A 127 26.11 -14.23 21.53
N LEU A 128 25.79 -15.32 20.83
CA LEU A 128 26.08 -16.67 21.28
C LEU A 128 27.58 -16.92 21.43
N LYS A 129 28.39 -16.45 20.48
CA LYS A 129 29.87 -16.57 20.56
C LYS A 129 30.44 -15.76 21.71
N MET A 130 29.97 -14.57 21.95
CA MET A 130 30.39 -13.75 23.10
C MET A 130 29.96 -14.40 24.43
N ALA A 131 28.74 -14.92 24.53
CA ALA A 131 28.27 -15.64 25.70
C ALA A 131 29.04 -16.95 25.95
N GLY A 132 29.57 -17.58 24.88
CA GLY A 132 30.42 -18.77 24.92
C GLY A 132 31.89 -18.50 25.36
N GLY A 133 32.25 -17.28 25.75
CA GLY A 133 33.56 -16.92 26.28
C GLY A 133 34.58 -16.45 25.23
N SER A 134 34.14 -16.05 24.05
CA SER A 134 35.03 -15.44 23.03
C SER A 134 35.60 -14.10 23.53
N ALA A 135 36.91 -13.91 23.42
CA ALA A 135 37.60 -12.66 23.79
C ALA A 135 37.45 -11.51 22.77
N LEU A 136 36.82 -11.80 21.62
CA LEU A 136 36.69 -10.79 20.53
C LEU A 136 35.53 -9.82 20.82
N PRO A 137 35.71 -8.50 20.52
CA PRO A 137 34.65 -7.53 20.66
C PRO A 137 33.56 -7.74 19.58
N PHE A 138 32.35 -7.25 19.83
CA PHE A 138 31.20 -7.39 18.93
C PHE A 138 31.47 -6.99 17.48
N GLY A 139 32.19 -5.88 17.26
CA GLY A 139 32.59 -5.40 15.94
C GLY A 139 33.55 -6.32 15.16
N ALA A 140 34.11 -7.36 15.82
CA ALA A 140 34.91 -8.36 15.11
C ALA A 140 34.02 -9.35 14.33
N TYR A 141 32.77 -9.56 14.72
CA TYR A 141 31.83 -10.49 14.07
C TYR A 141 30.99 -9.81 13.00
N MET A 142 30.68 -8.54 13.15
CA MET A 142 29.83 -7.78 12.25
C MET A 142 30.59 -6.65 11.57
N ASN A 143 30.31 -6.44 10.29
CA ASN A 143 30.82 -5.30 9.53
C ASN A 143 29.98 -4.06 9.84
N THR A 144 30.11 -3.50 11.04
CA THR A 144 29.30 -2.39 11.55
C THR A 144 29.37 -1.16 10.66
N ASP A 145 30.54 -0.87 10.06
CA ASP A 145 30.73 0.30 9.20
C ASP A 145 29.97 0.17 7.89
N LYS A 146 30.05 -0.98 7.22
CA LYS A 146 29.27 -1.27 6.02
C LYS A 146 27.77 -1.34 6.32
N ALA A 147 27.36 -2.00 7.42
CA ALA A 147 25.96 -2.06 7.83
C ALA A 147 25.39 -0.65 8.05
N LEU A 148 26.13 0.22 8.75
CA LEU A 148 25.74 1.62 8.95
C LEU A 148 25.68 2.41 7.64
N GLN A 149 26.65 2.23 6.73
CA GLN A 149 26.62 2.85 5.41
C GLN A 149 25.38 2.44 4.61
N VAL A 150 25.03 1.16 4.60
CA VAL A 150 23.83 0.64 3.92
C VAL A 150 22.56 1.25 4.52
N ILE A 151 22.43 1.25 5.84
CA ILE A 151 21.26 1.81 6.53
C ILE A 151 21.14 3.31 6.23
N LEU A 152 22.25 4.06 6.33
CA LEU A 152 22.25 5.49 6.03
C LEU A 152 21.94 5.76 4.55
N ALA A 153 22.47 4.98 3.61
CA ALA A 153 22.17 5.08 2.19
C ALA A 153 20.68 4.88 1.90
N ILE A 154 20.05 3.86 2.52
CA ILE A 154 18.63 3.60 2.40
C ILE A 154 17.81 4.81 2.86
N PHE A 155 18.05 5.33 4.06
CA PHE A 155 17.27 6.47 4.58
C PHE A 155 17.56 7.78 3.86
N LEU A 156 18.83 8.05 3.51
CA LEU A 156 19.20 9.24 2.76
C LEU A 156 18.57 9.24 1.37
N SER A 157 18.47 8.06 0.72
CA SER A 157 17.84 7.93 -0.60
C SER A 157 16.37 8.38 -0.60
N VAL A 158 15.65 8.18 0.50
CA VAL A 158 14.26 8.64 0.70
C VAL A 158 14.16 10.17 0.55
N ALA A 159 15.01 10.90 1.28
CA ALA A 159 15.02 12.35 1.24
C ALA A 159 15.49 12.90 -0.13
N VAL A 160 16.55 12.32 -0.67
CA VAL A 160 17.10 12.70 -1.98
C VAL A 160 16.08 12.46 -3.08
N ALA A 161 15.42 11.30 -3.09
CA ALA A 161 14.40 10.95 -4.09
C ALA A 161 13.21 11.92 -4.07
N PHE A 162 12.73 12.29 -2.87
CA PHE A 162 11.65 13.25 -2.72
C PHE A 162 12.04 14.64 -3.24
N VAL A 163 13.20 15.15 -2.84
CA VAL A 163 13.69 16.49 -3.22
C VAL A 163 13.95 16.55 -4.74
N VAL A 164 14.70 15.58 -5.28
CA VAL A 164 15.04 15.54 -6.71
C VAL A 164 13.78 15.35 -7.56
N GLY A 165 12.89 14.43 -7.16
CA GLY A 165 11.61 14.23 -7.83
C GLY A 165 10.73 15.47 -7.86
N SER A 166 10.65 16.18 -6.72
CA SER A 166 9.93 17.47 -6.63
C SER A 166 10.55 18.53 -7.52
N PHE A 167 11.87 18.67 -7.49
CA PHE A 167 12.58 19.69 -8.24
C PHE A 167 12.48 19.46 -9.76
N VAL A 168 12.75 18.26 -10.23
CA VAL A 168 12.68 17.92 -11.66
C VAL A 168 11.26 18.05 -12.18
N GLN A 169 10.25 17.63 -11.42
CA GLN A 169 8.84 17.80 -11.82
C GLN A 169 8.44 19.27 -11.85
N TYR A 170 8.88 20.08 -10.91
CA TYR A 170 8.63 21.51 -10.90
C TYR A 170 9.20 22.18 -12.17
N LEU A 171 10.44 21.84 -12.55
CA LEU A 171 11.08 22.32 -13.79
C LEU A 171 10.32 21.83 -15.03
N ALA A 172 9.95 20.54 -15.07
CA ALA A 172 9.18 19.98 -16.18
C ALA A 172 7.83 20.69 -16.35
N ARG A 173 7.17 21.06 -15.23
CA ARG A 173 5.87 21.77 -15.28
C ARG A 173 6.05 23.23 -15.70
N LEU A 174 7.13 23.89 -15.35
CA LEU A 174 7.47 25.21 -15.87
C LEU A 174 7.67 25.18 -17.40
N LEU A 175 8.21 24.08 -17.95
CA LEU A 175 8.41 23.91 -19.39
C LEU A 175 7.12 23.58 -20.14
N PHE A 176 6.32 22.60 -19.63
CA PHE A 176 5.22 22.00 -20.39
C PHE A 176 3.84 22.44 -19.95
N THR A 177 3.61 22.91 -18.74
CA THR A 177 2.28 23.22 -18.20
C THR A 177 1.32 22.01 -18.25
N PHE A 178 0.12 22.09 -17.68
CA PHE A 178 -0.90 21.04 -17.80
C PHE A 178 -1.51 20.96 -19.21
N ASN A 179 -1.51 22.08 -19.95
CA ASN A 179 -1.98 22.17 -21.35
C ASN A 179 -0.82 22.01 -22.35
N TYR A 180 0.01 20.96 -22.16
CA TYR A 180 1.23 20.77 -22.92
C TYR A 180 1.00 20.58 -24.45
N GLY A 181 -0.13 20.04 -24.88
CA GLY A 181 -0.41 19.77 -26.29
C GLY A 181 -0.20 20.94 -27.23
N LYS A 182 -0.51 22.17 -26.78
CA LYS A 182 -0.35 23.42 -27.57
C LYS A 182 1.09 23.96 -27.60
N ARG A 183 2.03 23.37 -26.78
CA ARG A 183 3.38 23.93 -26.55
C ARG A 183 4.52 22.95 -26.81
N LEU A 184 4.26 21.84 -27.49
CA LEU A 184 5.26 20.79 -27.73
C LEU A 184 6.40 21.27 -28.62
N ARG A 185 6.13 21.74 -29.82
CA ARG A 185 7.11 22.20 -30.82
C ARG A 185 8.50 21.52 -30.64
N TRP A 186 9.56 22.33 -30.55
CA TRP A 186 10.93 21.83 -30.34
C TRP A 186 11.25 21.38 -28.91
N LYS A 187 10.47 21.80 -27.91
CA LYS A 187 10.71 21.47 -26.49
C LYS A 187 10.61 19.98 -26.20
N ILE A 188 9.71 19.29 -26.92
CA ILE A 188 9.50 17.87 -26.74
C ILE A 188 10.69 17.02 -27.20
N GLY A 189 11.36 17.46 -28.28
CA GLY A 189 12.57 16.82 -28.79
C GLY A 189 13.69 16.90 -27.76
N ILE A 190 13.94 18.08 -27.17
CA ILE A 190 14.96 18.26 -26.13
C ILE A 190 14.63 17.44 -24.89
N PHE A 191 13.37 17.49 -24.41
CA PHE A 191 12.97 16.71 -23.25
C PHE A 191 13.16 15.19 -23.47
N GLY A 192 12.67 14.69 -24.61
CA GLY A 192 12.85 13.29 -24.98
C GLY A 192 14.32 12.93 -25.16
N GLY A 193 15.11 13.81 -25.80
CA GLY A 193 16.55 13.63 -25.98
C GLY A 193 17.30 13.54 -24.66
N VAL A 194 17.06 14.47 -23.72
CA VAL A 194 17.65 14.46 -22.38
C VAL A 194 17.26 13.19 -21.61
N ALA A 195 15.95 12.84 -21.62
CA ALA A 195 15.46 11.67 -20.90
C ALA A 195 16.08 10.37 -21.42
N ILE A 196 16.09 10.16 -22.75
CA ILE A 196 16.65 8.95 -23.34
C ILE A 196 18.17 8.91 -23.20
N THR A 197 18.88 10.04 -23.37
CA THR A 197 20.34 10.12 -23.15
C THR A 197 20.70 9.74 -21.73
N ALA A 198 19.96 10.24 -20.75
CA ALA A 198 20.18 9.92 -19.35
C ALA A 198 19.97 8.42 -19.07
N ILE A 199 18.91 7.83 -19.60
CA ILE A 199 18.64 6.38 -19.49
C ILE A 199 19.78 5.57 -20.14
N VAL A 200 20.14 5.90 -21.37
CA VAL A 200 21.19 5.21 -22.13
C VAL A 200 22.55 5.31 -21.43
N TYR A 201 22.88 6.48 -20.89
CA TYR A 201 24.10 6.66 -20.09
C TYR A 201 24.18 5.66 -18.95
N PHE A 202 23.16 5.58 -18.12
CA PHE A 202 23.20 4.68 -16.96
C PHE A 202 23.15 3.22 -17.37
N MET A 203 22.40 2.86 -18.40
CA MET A 203 22.38 1.49 -18.91
C MET A 203 23.71 1.06 -19.50
N LEU A 204 24.30 1.86 -20.42
CA LEU A 204 25.53 1.54 -21.11
C LEU A 204 26.76 1.64 -20.21
N PHE A 205 26.91 2.77 -19.50
CA PHE A 205 28.14 3.05 -18.75
C PHE A 205 28.19 2.36 -17.39
N LYS A 206 27.05 2.01 -16.81
CA LYS A 206 27.01 1.42 -15.46
C LYS A 206 26.53 -0.03 -15.45
N GLY A 207 25.56 -0.38 -16.32
CA GLY A 207 25.04 -1.74 -16.42
C GLY A 207 25.90 -2.68 -17.23
N LEU A 208 26.41 -2.22 -18.38
CA LEU A 208 27.15 -3.06 -19.32
C LEU A 208 28.64 -3.23 -19.02
N LYS A 209 29.22 -2.47 -18.07
CA LYS A 209 30.67 -2.53 -17.74
C LYS A 209 31.17 -3.94 -17.38
N HIS A 210 30.30 -4.80 -16.87
CA HIS A 210 30.66 -6.14 -16.41
C HIS A 210 30.34 -7.25 -17.42
N LEU A 211 29.79 -6.91 -18.59
CA LEU A 211 29.47 -7.91 -19.62
C LEU A 211 30.69 -8.32 -20.44
N SER A 212 30.74 -9.58 -20.84
CA SER A 212 31.86 -10.23 -21.52
C SER A 212 32.20 -9.63 -22.88
N PHE A 213 31.27 -8.91 -23.53
CA PHE A 213 31.51 -8.22 -24.80
C PHE A 213 32.11 -6.84 -24.67
N MET A 214 32.19 -6.28 -23.43
CA MET A 214 32.85 -5.02 -23.14
C MET A 214 34.31 -5.25 -22.92
N THR A 215 35.11 -5.13 -24.00
CA THR A 215 36.57 -5.23 -23.92
C THR A 215 37.15 -4.06 -23.09
N ALA A 216 38.37 -4.25 -22.58
CA ALA A 216 39.05 -3.21 -21.82
C ALA A 216 39.19 -1.92 -22.65
N GLU A 217 39.54 -2.05 -23.95
CA GLU A 217 39.65 -0.94 -24.87
C GLU A 217 38.38 -0.09 -25.01
N VAL A 218 37.21 -0.77 -25.09
CA VAL A 218 35.88 -0.09 -25.15
C VAL A 218 35.57 0.64 -23.84
N LYS A 219 35.92 0.04 -22.71
CA LYS A 219 35.74 0.69 -21.39
C LYS A 219 36.58 1.94 -21.26
N ASP A 220 37.87 1.85 -21.59
CA ASP A 220 38.82 2.96 -21.50
C ASP A 220 38.41 4.09 -22.46
N PHE A 221 38.01 3.75 -23.70
CA PHE A 221 37.48 4.73 -24.65
C PHE A 221 36.22 5.45 -24.13
N LEU A 222 35.28 4.70 -23.56
CA LEU A 222 34.06 5.29 -23.01
C LEU A 222 34.32 6.17 -21.80
N ASP A 223 35.25 5.79 -20.93
CA ASP A 223 35.58 6.58 -19.72
C ASP A 223 36.38 7.84 -20.09
N GLU A 224 37.28 7.77 -21.07
CA GLU A 224 38.07 8.92 -21.53
C GLU A 224 37.20 9.93 -22.32
N HIS A 225 36.25 9.43 -23.14
CA HIS A 225 35.46 10.28 -24.04
C HIS A 225 34.00 10.47 -23.59
N ILE A 226 33.73 10.32 -22.30
CA ILE A 226 32.35 10.29 -21.74
C ILE A 226 31.54 11.52 -22.14
N PHE A 227 32.11 12.72 -22.11
CA PHE A 227 31.38 13.96 -22.45
C PHE A 227 31.05 14.05 -23.94
N ILE A 228 31.95 13.52 -24.80
CA ILE A 228 31.74 13.51 -26.25
C ILE A 228 30.62 12.52 -26.59
N VAL A 229 30.65 11.31 -26.00
CA VAL A 229 29.63 10.30 -26.20
C VAL A 229 28.27 10.79 -25.71
N LEU A 230 28.21 11.39 -24.51
CA LEU A 230 26.96 11.96 -23.99
C LEU A 230 26.43 13.09 -24.85
N GLY A 231 27.31 14.00 -25.29
CA GLY A 231 26.94 15.09 -26.18
C GLY A 231 26.40 14.59 -27.52
N THR A 232 27.05 13.60 -28.11
CA THR A 232 26.59 12.95 -29.34
C THR A 232 25.24 12.25 -29.14
N CYS A 233 25.07 11.46 -28.07
CA CYS A 233 23.80 10.83 -27.73
C CYS A 233 22.70 11.88 -27.54
N LEU A 234 22.97 12.99 -26.85
CA LEU A 234 21.99 14.06 -26.62
C LEU A 234 21.53 14.66 -27.94
N VAL A 235 22.46 14.97 -28.84
CA VAL A 235 22.12 15.51 -30.17
C VAL A 235 21.30 14.51 -31.00
N VAL A 236 21.79 13.28 -31.10
CA VAL A 236 21.14 12.22 -31.90
C VAL A 236 19.74 11.95 -31.37
N PHE A 237 19.57 11.73 -30.07
CA PHE A 237 18.25 11.44 -29.48
C PHE A 237 17.33 12.66 -29.51
N THR A 238 17.84 13.88 -29.36
CA THR A 238 17.02 15.09 -29.52
C THR A 238 16.47 15.20 -30.95
N LEU A 239 17.31 14.98 -31.96
CA LEU A 239 16.90 14.99 -33.36
C LEU A 239 15.93 13.85 -33.67
N LEU A 240 16.18 12.64 -33.15
CA LEU A 240 15.29 11.51 -33.30
C LEU A 240 13.91 11.77 -32.68
N MET A 241 13.86 12.27 -31.44
CA MET A 241 12.61 12.58 -30.76
C MET A 241 11.85 13.73 -31.47
N GLN A 242 12.57 14.69 -32.01
CA GLN A 242 11.97 15.76 -32.80
C GLN A 242 11.40 15.25 -34.13
N LEU A 243 12.11 14.33 -34.80
CA LEU A 243 11.62 13.67 -36.00
C LEU A 243 10.37 12.83 -35.72
N LEU A 244 10.36 12.05 -34.66
CA LEU A 244 9.20 11.26 -34.24
C LEU A 244 7.99 12.17 -33.92
N HIS A 245 8.23 13.31 -33.29
CA HIS A 245 7.19 14.32 -33.07
C HIS A 245 6.64 14.88 -34.38
N ALA A 246 7.50 15.17 -35.36
CA ALA A 246 7.09 15.62 -36.69
C ALA A 246 6.24 14.56 -37.42
N LEU A 247 6.54 13.27 -37.19
CA LEU A 247 5.75 12.13 -37.69
C LEU A 247 4.46 11.87 -36.85
N LYS A 248 4.07 12.82 -35.98
CA LYS A 248 2.88 12.76 -35.10
C LYS A 248 2.92 11.58 -34.07
N VAL A 249 4.08 11.03 -33.78
CA VAL A 249 4.26 10.04 -32.72
C VAL A 249 4.30 10.75 -31.36
N ASN A 250 3.60 10.23 -30.36
CA ASN A 250 3.62 10.77 -29.01
C ASN A 250 4.95 10.44 -28.30
N VAL A 251 5.87 11.40 -28.23
CA VAL A 251 7.19 11.24 -27.64
C VAL A 251 7.11 10.90 -26.13
N PHE A 252 6.16 11.48 -25.38
CA PHE A 252 5.97 11.11 -23.97
C PHE A 252 5.66 9.63 -23.80
N ARG A 253 4.88 9.04 -24.72
CA ARG A 253 4.61 7.60 -24.71
C ARG A 253 5.89 6.78 -24.86
N ILE A 254 6.80 7.22 -25.72
CA ILE A 254 8.10 6.58 -25.92
C ILE A 254 8.92 6.69 -24.63
N VAL A 255 9.04 7.91 -24.08
CA VAL A 255 9.81 8.17 -22.86
C VAL A 255 9.28 7.34 -21.67
N VAL A 256 7.94 7.25 -21.50
CA VAL A 256 7.34 6.45 -20.43
C VAL A 256 7.64 4.96 -20.63
N LEU A 257 7.50 4.41 -21.83
CA LEU A 257 7.78 2.99 -22.08
C LEU A 257 9.27 2.67 -21.95
N THR A 258 10.16 3.52 -22.48
CA THR A 258 11.61 3.35 -22.31
C THR A 258 12.02 3.53 -20.85
N GLY A 259 11.40 4.48 -20.13
CA GLY A 259 11.59 4.67 -18.70
C GLY A 259 11.11 3.46 -17.88
N THR A 260 9.99 2.84 -18.26
CA THR A 260 9.51 1.57 -17.65
C THR A 260 10.53 0.45 -17.86
N PHE A 261 11.04 0.30 -19.07
CA PHE A 261 12.09 -0.67 -19.37
C PHE A 261 13.35 -0.41 -18.53
N ALA A 262 13.84 0.82 -18.52
CA ALA A 262 15.05 1.20 -17.79
C ALA A 262 14.90 1.00 -16.28
N LEU A 263 13.77 1.38 -15.71
CA LEU A 263 13.50 1.22 -14.29
C LEU A 263 13.34 -0.27 -13.91
N ALA A 264 12.71 -1.07 -14.76
CA ALA A 264 12.62 -2.52 -14.59
C ALA A 264 14.01 -3.19 -14.67
N THR A 265 14.89 -2.71 -15.56
CA THR A 265 16.29 -3.16 -15.67
C THR A 265 17.08 -2.77 -14.42
N ALA A 266 16.95 -1.51 -13.96
CA ALA A 266 17.64 -1.02 -12.77
C ALA A 266 17.15 -1.76 -11.49
N PHE A 267 15.84 -2.04 -11.39
CA PHE A 267 15.26 -2.86 -10.34
C PHE A 267 15.91 -4.25 -10.29
N ALA A 268 15.83 -5.01 -11.39
CA ALA A 268 16.37 -6.36 -11.41
C ALA A 268 17.88 -6.38 -11.19
N GLY A 269 18.62 -5.40 -11.72
CA GLY A 269 20.06 -5.25 -11.49
C GLY A 269 20.44 -4.96 -10.04
N ASN A 270 19.60 -4.25 -9.29
CA ASN A 270 19.82 -3.93 -7.88
C ASN A 270 19.27 -4.98 -6.91
N ASP A 271 18.03 -5.48 -7.17
CA ASP A 271 17.28 -6.24 -6.18
C ASP A 271 17.38 -7.77 -6.36
N LEU A 272 17.96 -8.27 -7.45
CA LEU A 272 18.13 -9.72 -7.64
C LEU A 272 18.96 -10.37 -6.53
N VAL A 273 19.93 -9.64 -5.95
CA VAL A 273 20.73 -10.12 -4.82
C VAL A 273 19.90 -10.43 -3.59
N ASN A 274 18.80 -9.72 -3.39
CA ASN A 274 17.92 -9.92 -2.23
C ASN A 274 17.28 -11.31 -2.27
N PHE A 275 16.99 -11.83 -3.46
CA PHE A 275 16.30 -13.10 -3.67
C PHE A 275 17.24 -14.31 -3.81
N ILE A 276 18.32 -14.16 -4.55
CA ILE A 276 19.22 -15.30 -4.85
C ILE A 276 20.62 -15.15 -4.24
N GLY A 277 20.97 -13.98 -3.70
CA GLY A 277 22.31 -13.74 -3.15
C GLY A 277 22.65 -14.67 -1.99
N VAL A 278 21.72 -14.83 -1.05
CA VAL A 278 21.87 -15.73 0.12
C VAL A 278 21.97 -17.20 -0.32
N PRO A 279 21.07 -17.75 -1.17
CA PRO A 279 21.20 -19.11 -1.70
C PRO A 279 22.50 -19.36 -2.46
N LEU A 280 22.96 -18.41 -3.26
CA LEU A 280 24.22 -18.54 -4.00
C LEU A 280 25.46 -18.49 -3.10
N ALA A 281 25.42 -17.65 -2.04
CA ALA A 281 26.44 -17.63 -1.02
C ALA A 281 26.48 -18.97 -0.27
N GLY A 282 25.31 -19.55 0.06
CA GLY A 282 25.18 -20.88 0.65
C GLY A 282 25.75 -21.99 -0.25
N LEU A 283 25.47 -21.95 -1.56
CA LEU A 283 26.04 -22.89 -2.53
C LEU A 283 27.55 -22.78 -2.62
N SER A 284 28.10 -21.54 -2.64
CA SER A 284 29.55 -21.32 -2.60
C SER A 284 30.17 -21.89 -1.33
N SER A 285 29.58 -21.61 -0.17
CA SER A 285 30.02 -22.15 1.13
C SER A 285 30.04 -23.68 1.14
N PHE A 286 29.00 -24.31 0.58
CA PHE A 286 28.92 -25.77 0.51
C PHE A 286 29.98 -26.37 -0.43
N ARG A 287 30.22 -25.74 -1.58
CA ARG A 287 31.28 -26.20 -2.52
C ARG A 287 32.66 -26.11 -1.89
N ASP A 288 32.94 -25.03 -1.16
CA ASP A 288 34.23 -24.83 -0.49
C ASP A 288 34.41 -25.86 0.64
N PHE A 289 33.35 -26.10 1.42
CA PHE A 289 33.34 -27.13 2.46
C PHE A 289 33.55 -28.54 1.87
N ALA A 290 32.84 -28.91 0.82
CA ALA A 290 32.99 -30.21 0.15
C ALA A 290 34.36 -30.37 -0.49
N ALA A 291 34.93 -29.33 -1.10
CA ALA A 291 36.25 -29.35 -1.72
C ALA A 291 37.39 -29.48 -0.68
N SER A 292 37.18 -28.97 0.56
CA SER A 292 38.17 -29.08 1.64
C SER A 292 38.35 -30.50 2.18
N GLY A 293 37.42 -31.43 1.91
CA GLY A 293 37.40 -32.77 2.48
C GLY A 293 37.13 -32.82 4.01
N SER A 294 36.77 -31.69 4.63
CA SER A 294 36.43 -31.62 6.02
C SER A 294 35.12 -32.34 6.32
N THR A 295 35.09 -33.13 7.39
CA THR A 295 33.88 -33.85 7.80
C THR A 295 33.10 -33.11 8.89
N ASP A 296 33.72 -32.11 9.54
CA ASP A 296 33.10 -31.34 10.63
C ASP A 296 32.73 -29.91 10.18
N ALA A 297 31.43 -29.70 10.03
CA ALA A 297 30.83 -28.41 9.65
C ALA A 297 30.98 -27.31 10.74
N TRP A 298 31.28 -27.69 11.96
CA TRP A 298 31.39 -26.76 13.10
C TRP A 298 32.84 -26.33 13.36
N SER A 299 33.81 -26.82 12.60
CA SER A 299 35.22 -26.43 12.67
C SER A 299 35.73 -25.72 11.44
N PHE A 300 35.04 -25.82 10.28
CA PHE A 300 35.47 -25.25 9.02
C PHE A 300 35.14 -23.75 8.94
N SER A 301 36.18 -22.90 8.87
CA SER A 301 36.03 -21.43 8.72
C SER A 301 35.54 -21.04 7.33
N MET A 302 34.69 -20.01 7.26
CA MET A 302 34.12 -19.48 6.01
C MET A 302 34.87 -18.28 5.44
N ASP A 303 36.19 -18.20 5.63
CA ASP A 303 37.04 -17.14 5.11
C ASP A 303 36.95 -16.99 3.58
N SER A 304 36.67 -18.08 2.86
CA SER A 304 36.47 -18.08 1.40
C SER A 304 35.34 -17.16 0.91
N LEU A 305 34.36 -16.83 1.76
CA LEU A 305 33.29 -15.89 1.39
C LEU A 305 33.76 -14.43 1.26
N ASN A 306 34.97 -14.09 1.71
CA ASN A 306 35.59 -12.77 1.50
C ASN A 306 36.00 -12.53 0.05
N ALA A 307 36.15 -13.59 -0.77
CA ALA A 307 36.45 -13.45 -2.17
C ALA A 307 35.21 -12.94 -2.94
N SER A 308 35.47 -12.13 -3.99
CA SER A 308 34.39 -11.62 -4.87
C SER A 308 33.54 -12.73 -5.45
N ALA A 309 32.23 -12.53 -5.47
CA ALA A 309 31.31 -13.49 -6.05
C ALA A 309 31.45 -13.53 -7.57
N HIS A 310 31.68 -14.72 -8.13
CA HIS A 310 31.49 -14.99 -9.56
C HIS A 310 30.24 -15.86 -9.72
N THR A 311 29.14 -15.20 -10.08
CA THR A 311 27.86 -15.89 -10.27
C THR A 311 27.82 -16.56 -11.63
N GLN A 312 27.52 -17.87 -11.66
CA GLN A 312 27.35 -18.56 -12.93
C GLN A 312 26.15 -17.97 -13.70
N PRO A 313 26.28 -17.59 -14.97
CA PRO A 313 25.22 -16.95 -15.75
C PRO A 313 23.90 -17.74 -15.81
N VAL A 314 23.98 -19.08 -15.66
CA VAL A 314 22.79 -19.96 -15.66
C VAL A 314 21.83 -19.60 -14.52
N PHE A 315 22.33 -19.24 -13.32
CA PHE A 315 21.47 -18.85 -12.18
C PHE A 315 20.80 -17.49 -12.42
N LEU A 316 21.52 -16.53 -13.00
CA LEU A 316 20.98 -15.23 -13.36
C LEU A 316 19.89 -15.36 -14.43
N PHE A 317 20.15 -16.19 -15.43
CA PHE A 317 19.18 -16.46 -16.50
C PHE A 317 17.91 -17.15 -15.95
N ALA A 318 18.07 -18.20 -15.13
CA ALA A 318 16.96 -18.92 -14.51
C ALA A 318 16.13 -17.99 -13.61
N ALA A 319 16.79 -17.16 -12.78
CA ALA A 319 16.12 -16.18 -11.93
C ALA A 319 15.35 -15.16 -12.77
N GLY A 320 15.96 -14.63 -13.84
CA GLY A 320 15.30 -13.73 -14.79
C GLY A 320 14.03 -14.32 -15.40
N LEU A 321 14.05 -15.59 -15.77
CA LEU A 321 12.85 -16.30 -16.28
C LEU A 321 11.75 -16.41 -15.22
N ILE A 322 12.10 -16.76 -13.96
CA ILE A 322 11.14 -16.84 -12.86
C ILE A 322 10.53 -15.46 -12.59
N MET A 323 11.33 -14.38 -12.58
CA MET A 323 10.87 -13.01 -12.39
C MET A 323 9.86 -12.60 -13.48
N VAL A 324 10.16 -12.90 -14.76
CA VAL A 324 9.26 -12.62 -15.90
C VAL A 324 7.95 -13.38 -15.76
N PHE A 325 8.01 -14.65 -15.38
CA PHE A 325 6.81 -15.47 -15.18
C PHE A 325 5.96 -14.98 -14.00
N SER A 326 6.60 -14.61 -12.89
CA SER A 326 5.95 -14.00 -11.73
C SER A 326 5.22 -12.72 -12.12
N LEU A 327 5.92 -11.80 -12.81
CA LEU A 327 5.36 -10.52 -13.25
C LEU A 327 4.12 -10.70 -14.15
N ALA A 328 4.16 -11.71 -15.04
CA ALA A 328 3.06 -11.98 -15.96
C ALA A 328 1.80 -12.55 -15.27
N ARG A 329 1.94 -13.20 -14.11
CA ARG A 329 0.86 -13.92 -13.41
C ARG A 329 0.42 -13.37 -12.07
N SER A 330 1.15 -12.43 -11.47
CA SER A 330 0.84 -11.93 -10.13
C SER A 330 -0.40 -11.04 -10.08
N LYS A 331 -1.41 -11.49 -9.33
CA LYS A 331 -2.59 -10.68 -8.99
C LYS A 331 -2.33 -9.75 -7.79
N LYS A 332 -1.43 -10.11 -6.88
CA LYS A 332 -1.09 -9.30 -5.69
C LYS A 332 -0.40 -7.99 -6.07
N ALA A 333 0.42 -7.98 -7.12
CA ALA A 333 1.06 -6.79 -7.66
C ALA A 333 0.05 -5.67 -7.99
N HIS A 334 -1.16 -6.02 -8.43
CA HIS A 334 -2.21 -5.05 -8.75
C HIS A 334 -2.67 -4.24 -7.52
N ASN A 335 -2.73 -4.86 -6.33
CA ASN A 335 -3.15 -4.17 -5.10
C ASN A 335 -2.11 -3.15 -4.64
N VAL A 336 -0.82 -3.50 -4.70
CA VAL A 336 0.27 -2.60 -4.32
C VAL A 336 0.32 -1.40 -5.27
N VAL A 337 0.19 -1.64 -6.60
CA VAL A 337 0.08 -0.57 -7.61
C VAL A 337 -1.12 0.34 -7.33
N LYS A 338 -2.29 -0.20 -6.97
CA LYS A 338 -3.50 0.58 -6.65
C LYS A 338 -3.27 1.54 -5.49
N THR A 339 -2.56 1.11 -4.44
CA THR A 339 -2.23 1.94 -3.26
C THR A 339 -1.36 3.13 -3.64
N GLU A 340 -0.26 2.89 -4.35
CA GLU A 340 0.69 3.95 -4.73
C GLU A 340 0.11 4.93 -5.75
N VAL A 341 -0.58 4.42 -6.78
CA VAL A 341 -1.30 5.25 -7.75
C VAL A 341 -2.37 6.09 -7.07
N GLY A 342 -3.09 5.52 -6.08
CA GLY A 342 -4.08 6.23 -5.29
C GLY A 342 -3.51 7.42 -4.52
N LEU A 343 -2.35 7.26 -3.87
CA LEU A 343 -1.66 8.33 -3.13
C LEU A 343 -1.09 9.43 -4.05
N SER A 344 -0.69 9.06 -5.27
CA SER A 344 -0.06 9.99 -6.22
C SER A 344 -1.04 10.67 -7.19
N ARG A 345 -2.35 10.41 -7.14
CA ARG A 345 -3.36 10.94 -8.07
C ARG A 345 -3.39 12.47 -8.11
N SER A 346 -3.72 13.03 -9.27
CA SER A 346 -3.94 14.46 -9.48
C SER A 346 -5.38 14.89 -9.23
N ASP A 347 -6.33 13.97 -9.38
CA ASP A 347 -7.76 14.23 -9.23
C ASP A 347 -8.21 13.97 -7.76
N GLU A 348 -9.35 14.55 -7.41
CA GLU A 348 -10.05 14.25 -6.17
C GLU A 348 -10.66 12.84 -6.31
N GLY A 349 -10.16 11.91 -5.51
CA GLY A 349 -10.63 10.53 -5.46
C GLY A 349 -10.94 10.08 -4.04
N ASP A 350 -11.29 8.81 -3.90
CA ASP A 350 -11.48 8.19 -2.59
C ASP A 350 -10.13 8.11 -1.86
N GLU A 351 -10.02 8.75 -0.70
CA GLU A 351 -8.77 8.73 0.08
C GLU A 351 -8.75 7.50 0.96
N MET A 352 -7.78 6.65 0.74
CA MET A 352 -7.63 5.36 1.44
C MET A 352 -7.28 5.50 2.92
N PHE A 353 -6.75 6.65 3.33
CA PHE A 353 -6.23 6.87 4.68
C PHE A 353 -7.05 7.91 5.44
N GLY A 354 -7.16 7.75 6.75
CA GLY A 354 -7.80 8.72 7.65
C GLY A 354 -6.91 9.95 7.89
N SER A 355 -7.32 10.87 8.77
CA SER A 355 -6.51 12.01 9.16
C SER A 355 -5.74 11.72 10.45
N SER A 356 -4.44 12.08 10.53
CA SER A 356 -3.62 11.96 11.74
C SER A 356 -3.26 13.34 12.33
N ARG A 357 -2.93 13.40 13.63
CA ARG A 357 -2.50 14.65 14.28
C ARG A 357 -1.19 15.16 13.70
N VAL A 358 -0.24 14.26 13.43
CA VAL A 358 1.06 14.60 12.86
C VAL A 358 0.91 15.17 11.45
N ALA A 359 0.10 14.53 10.58
CA ALA A 359 -0.15 15.02 9.23
C ALA A 359 -0.79 16.41 9.23
N ARG A 360 -1.73 16.66 10.15
CA ARG A 360 -2.34 18.01 10.30
C ARG A 360 -1.30 19.06 10.67
N SER A 361 -0.37 18.74 11.56
CA SER A 361 0.71 19.67 11.94
C SER A 361 1.65 19.94 10.77
N LEU A 362 2.08 18.92 10.04
CA LEU A 362 2.97 19.05 8.88
C LEU A 362 2.32 19.85 7.75
N VAL A 363 1.04 19.61 7.45
CA VAL A 363 0.32 20.38 6.43
C VAL A 363 0.19 21.86 6.82
N ARG A 364 -0.06 22.16 8.10
CA ARG A 364 -0.08 23.56 8.58
C ARG A 364 1.28 24.22 8.48
N MET A 365 2.36 23.51 8.84
CA MET A 365 3.73 24.01 8.70
C MET A 365 4.07 24.28 7.23
N GLY A 366 3.74 23.35 6.33
CA GLY A 366 3.91 23.54 4.89
C GLY A 366 3.13 24.73 4.33
N ALA A 367 1.89 24.95 4.78
CA ALA A 367 1.10 26.10 4.39
C ALA A 367 1.73 27.44 4.87
N ASN A 368 2.27 27.47 6.09
CA ASN A 368 2.97 28.65 6.63
C ASN A 368 4.23 28.96 5.83
N VAL A 369 5.03 27.93 5.49
CA VAL A 369 6.22 28.08 4.61
C VAL A 369 5.79 28.59 3.23
N GLY A 370 4.71 28.05 2.66
CA GLY A 370 4.17 28.50 1.38
C GLY A 370 3.76 29.98 1.40
N THR A 371 3.09 30.46 2.45
CA THR A 371 2.73 31.88 2.60
C THR A 371 3.96 32.77 2.78
N PHE A 372 4.97 32.30 3.50
CA PHE A 372 6.24 33.02 3.65
C PHE A 372 6.97 33.16 2.31
N VAL A 373 7.08 32.08 1.54
CA VAL A 373 7.70 32.10 0.18
C VAL A 373 6.93 33.04 -0.74
N GLN A 374 5.59 33.00 -0.72
CA GLN A 374 4.77 33.92 -1.54
C GLN A 374 5.01 35.40 -1.18
N ARG A 375 5.25 35.74 0.09
CA ARG A 375 5.55 37.13 0.50
C ARG A 375 6.90 37.62 -0.02
N ILE A 376 7.90 36.74 -0.13
CA ILE A 376 9.24 37.11 -0.59
C ILE A 376 9.34 37.09 -2.12
N THR A 377 8.48 36.32 -2.79
CA THR A 377 8.53 36.16 -4.25
C THR A 377 8.00 37.44 -4.95
N PRO A 378 8.78 38.06 -5.87
CA PRO A 378 8.32 39.21 -6.63
C PRO A 378 7.06 38.87 -7.44
N ARG A 379 6.09 39.79 -7.49
CA ARG A 379 4.81 39.62 -8.22
C ARG A 379 4.95 39.11 -9.66
N PRO A 380 5.90 39.59 -10.50
CA PRO A 380 6.06 39.07 -11.87
C PRO A 380 6.39 37.57 -11.90
N VAL A 381 7.25 37.12 -10.97
CA VAL A 381 7.66 35.71 -10.86
C VAL A 381 6.48 34.86 -10.37
N ALA A 382 5.77 35.31 -9.34
CA ALA A 382 4.58 34.64 -8.84
C ALA A 382 3.52 34.47 -9.95
N ASN A 383 3.19 35.54 -10.68
CA ASN A 383 2.23 35.48 -11.78
C ASN A 383 2.71 34.57 -12.95
N PHE A 384 4.02 34.54 -13.23
CA PHE A 384 4.60 33.63 -14.22
C PHE A 384 4.38 32.17 -13.79
N VAL A 385 4.72 31.83 -12.54
CA VAL A 385 4.54 30.48 -11.98
C VAL A 385 3.07 30.08 -11.99
N GLU A 386 2.18 30.95 -11.51
CA GLU A 386 0.73 30.64 -11.46
C GLU A 386 0.16 30.34 -12.84
N ARG A 387 0.55 31.10 -13.87
CA ARG A 387 0.14 30.82 -15.26
C ARG A 387 0.67 29.48 -15.78
N ARG A 388 1.81 28.99 -15.26
CA ARG A 388 2.37 27.68 -15.64
C ARG A 388 1.66 26.52 -14.95
N PHE A 389 1.15 26.74 -13.75
CA PHE A 389 0.42 25.77 -12.97
C PHE A 389 -1.11 25.90 -13.07
N ALA A 390 -1.60 26.67 -14.02
CA ALA A 390 -3.03 26.75 -14.29
C ALA A 390 -3.62 25.37 -14.63
N PRO A 391 -4.81 25.01 -14.13
CA PRO A 391 -5.46 23.75 -14.41
C PRO A 391 -5.56 23.44 -15.89
N ALA A 392 -5.65 22.15 -16.26
CA ALA A 392 -5.83 21.73 -17.63
C ALA A 392 -7.23 22.09 -18.14
N ASP A 393 -7.32 22.62 -19.37
CA ASP A 393 -8.60 22.82 -20.08
C ASP A 393 -9.24 21.49 -20.51
N VAL A 394 -8.42 20.43 -20.63
CA VAL A 394 -8.84 19.10 -21.06
C VAL A 394 -8.65 18.14 -19.90
N PRO A 395 -9.69 17.40 -19.49
CA PRO A 395 -9.56 16.41 -18.45
C PRO A 395 -8.59 15.30 -18.85
N LEU A 396 -7.97 14.67 -17.83
CA LEU A 396 -7.12 13.50 -18.05
C LEU A 396 -7.90 12.38 -18.76
N PRO A 397 -7.22 11.50 -19.53
CA PRO A 397 -7.86 10.31 -20.10
C PRO A 397 -8.60 9.51 -19.05
N ASP A 398 -9.73 8.88 -19.42
CA ASP A 398 -10.58 8.15 -18.49
C ASP A 398 -9.78 7.18 -17.60
N GLY A 399 -9.80 7.45 -16.30
CA GLY A 399 -9.14 6.65 -15.25
C GLY A 399 -7.62 6.77 -15.21
N ALA A 400 -7.00 7.75 -15.87
CA ALA A 400 -5.61 8.10 -15.61
C ALA A 400 -5.52 8.87 -14.29
N ALA A 401 -4.54 8.52 -13.46
CA ALA A 401 -4.31 9.19 -12.18
C ALA A 401 -3.54 10.51 -12.35
N TYR A 402 -2.69 10.61 -13.36
CA TYR A 402 -1.87 11.77 -13.69
C TYR A 402 -1.44 11.74 -15.16
N ASP A 403 -0.86 12.85 -15.64
CA ASP A 403 -0.48 13.03 -17.04
C ASP A 403 0.85 12.34 -17.41
N LEU A 404 1.15 12.31 -18.72
CA LEU A 404 2.35 11.68 -19.26
C LEU A 404 3.64 12.43 -18.90
N VAL A 405 3.58 13.74 -18.62
CA VAL A 405 4.74 14.53 -18.20
C VAL A 405 5.24 14.03 -16.87
N ARG A 406 4.34 13.91 -15.86
CA ARG A 406 4.71 13.39 -14.54
C ARG A 406 5.12 11.93 -14.59
N ALA A 407 4.44 11.10 -15.38
CA ALA A 407 4.83 9.71 -15.56
C ALA A 407 6.27 9.58 -16.12
N SER A 408 6.62 10.43 -17.12
CA SER A 408 7.98 10.45 -17.68
C SER A 408 9.02 10.85 -16.64
N VAL A 409 8.76 11.91 -15.87
CA VAL A 409 9.69 12.37 -14.82
C VAL A 409 9.85 11.30 -13.74
N ASN A 410 8.78 10.70 -13.26
CA ASN A 410 8.84 9.65 -12.24
C ASN A 410 9.76 8.50 -12.67
N LEU A 411 9.54 7.96 -13.86
CA LEU A 411 10.30 6.81 -14.36
C LEU A 411 11.77 7.14 -14.61
N VAL A 412 12.03 8.28 -15.25
CA VAL A 412 13.41 8.69 -15.58
C VAL A 412 14.20 9.01 -14.32
N VAL A 413 13.64 9.83 -13.42
CA VAL A 413 14.36 10.24 -12.19
C VAL A 413 14.60 9.04 -11.27
N ALA A 414 13.59 8.17 -11.09
CA ALA A 414 13.77 6.97 -10.28
C ALA A 414 14.83 6.03 -10.87
N ALA A 415 14.77 5.75 -12.18
CA ALA A 415 15.78 4.93 -12.84
C ALA A 415 17.20 5.48 -12.69
N LEU A 416 17.37 6.81 -12.82
CA LEU A 416 18.66 7.48 -12.67
C LEU A 416 19.19 7.37 -11.23
N LEU A 417 18.35 7.61 -10.23
CA LEU A 417 18.76 7.56 -8.83
C LEU A 417 19.15 6.13 -8.42
N ILE A 418 18.37 5.12 -8.82
CA ILE A 418 18.65 3.72 -8.54
C ILE A 418 19.95 3.30 -9.25
N ALA A 419 20.09 3.60 -10.53
CA ALA A 419 21.30 3.27 -11.27
C ALA A 419 22.55 3.95 -10.71
N LEU A 420 22.42 5.18 -10.22
CA LEU A 420 23.50 5.87 -9.50
C LEU A 420 23.88 5.11 -8.22
N GLY A 421 22.92 4.74 -7.39
CA GLY A 421 23.16 3.96 -6.17
C GLY A 421 23.85 2.62 -6.46
N THR A 422 23.32 1.86 -7.42
CA THR A 422 23.92 0.59 -7.87
C THR A 422 25.33 0.79 -8.36
N SER A 423 25.63 1.87 -9.09
CA SER A 423 26.98 2.18 -9.58
C SER A 423 27.98 2.47 -8.47
N LEU A 424 27.50 2.96 -7.33
CA LEU A 424 28.30 3.20 -6.13
C LEU A 424 28.38 1.96 -5.22
N LYS A 425 27.84 0.82 -5.67
CA LYS A 425 27.68 -0.42 -4.89
C LYS A 425 26.94 -0.21 -3.56
N LEU A 426 26.03 0.76 -3.54
CA LEU A 426 25.14 1.02 -2.41
C LEU A 426 23.79 0.33 -2.68
N PRO A 427 23.39 -0.66 -1.88
CA PRO A 427 22.07 -1.26 -2.01
C PRO A 427 21.02 -0.24 -1.58
N LEU A 428 20.32 0.33 -2.54
CA LEU A 428 19.21 1.23 -2.29
C LEU A 428 17.89 0.45 -2.31
N SER A 429 16.92 0.92 -1.55
CA SER A 429 15.56 0.44 -1.71
C SER A 429 14.92 1.05 -2.95
N THR A 430 14.72 0.24 -3.99
CA THR A 430 14.05 0.65 -5.22
C THR A 430 12.63 1.12 -4.93
N THR A 431 11.92 0.46 -4.03
CA THR A 431 10.57 0.83 -3.57
C THR A 431 10.55 2.20 -2.90
N TYR A 432 11.50 2.50 -2.03
CA TYR A 432 11.53 3.81 -1.34
C TYR A 432 11.83 4.95 -2.32
N VAL A 433 12.79 4.74 -3.22
CA VAL A 433 13.16 5.74 -4.22
C VAL A 433 12.00 6.03 -5.15
N THR A 434 11.37 5.03 -5.73
CA THR A 434 10.27 5.20 -6.69
C THR A 434 9.04 5.84 -6.04
N PHE A 435 8.67 5.38 -4.85
CA PHE A 435 7.57 5.95 -4.08
C PHE A 435 7.83 7.42 -3.75
N MET A 436 9.02 7.77 -3.28
CA MET A 436 9.34 9.14 -2.89
C MET A 436 9.48 10.09 -4.09
N VAL A 437 9.98 9.63 -5.23
CA VAL A 437 9.93 10.39 -6.49
C VAL A 437 8.49 10.68 -6.89
N ALA A 438 7.59 9.68 -6.82
CA ALA A 438 6.18 9.84 -7.16
C ALA A 438 5.46 10.80 -6.20
N MET A 439 5.77 10.76 -4.90
CA MET A 439 5.22 11.69 -3.90
C MET A 439 5.76 13.11 -4.09
N GLY A 440 7.06 13.26 -4.32
CA GLY A 440 7.70 14.55 -4.59
C GLY A 440 7.15 15.21 -5.85
N SER A 441 7.01 14.46 -6.93
CA SER A 441 6.43 14.95 -8.19
C SER A 441 4.94 15.31 -8.02
N SER A 442 4.19 14.56 -7.23
CA SER A 442 2.79 14.83 -6.90
C SER A 442 2.63 16.14 -6.12
N LEU A 443 3.51 16.38 -5.15
CA LEU A 443 3.56 17.64 -4.39
C LEU A 443 3.92 18.83 -5.32
N ALA A 444 4.95 18.68 -6.14
CA ALA A 444 5.38 19.71 -7.08
C ALA A 444 4.28 20.10 -8.09
N ASP A 445 3.46 19.15 -8.51
CA ASP A 445 2.30 19.34 -9.38
C ASP A 445 1.09 19.99 -8.68
N ARG A 446 1.21 20.33 -7.40
CA ARG A 446 0.09 20.83 -6.58
C ARG A 446 -1.11 19.87 -6.55
N ALA A 447 -0.86 18.58 -6.73
CA ALA A 447 -1.91 17.56 -6.72
C ALA A 447 -2.53 17.37 -5.32
N TRP A 448 -1.85 17.86 -4.26
CA TRP A 448 -2.34 17.82 -2.88
C TRP A 448 -3.17 19.06 -2.60
N SER A 449 -4.47 18.98 -2.89
CA SER A 449 -5.43 20.05 -2.58
C SER A 449 -5.51 20.28 -1.07
N ARG A 450 -6.01 21.44 -0.64
CA ARG A 450 -6.20 21.77 0.77
C ARG A 450 -7.09 20.74 1.50
N GLU A 451 -8.02 20.12 0.79
CA GLU A 451 -8.94 19.11 1.32
C GLU A 451 -8.30 17.73 1.40
N SER A 452 -7.42 17.36 0.45
CA SER A 452 -6.81 16.03 0.37
C SER A 452 -5.44 15.94 1.05
N ALA A 453 -4.72 17.05 1.23
CA ALA A 453 -3.35 17.07 1.72
C ALA A 453 -3.15 16.31 3.03
N VAL A 454 -4.03 16.47 4.02
CA VAL A 454 -3.91 15.81 5.33
C VAL A 454 -4.01 14.28 5.18
N PHE A 455 -4.91 13.80 4.34
CA PHE A 455 -5.11 12.36 4.11
C PHE A 455 -3.91 11.77 3.38
N ARG A 456 -3.39 12.45 2.37
CA ARG A 456 -2.21 12.01 1.59
C ARG A 456 -0.95 12.02 2.44
N VAL A 457 -0.71 13.07 3.22
CA VAL A 457 0.41 13.11 4.17
C VAL A 457 0.29 11.98 5.20
N THR A 458 -0.94 11.69 5.69
CA THR A 458 -1.16 10.54 6.58
C THR A 458 -0.80 9.23 5.87
N GLY A 459 -1.22 9.05 4.61
CA GLY A 459 -0.88 7.87 3.81
C GLY A 459 0.62 7.70 3.65
N VAL A 460 1.34 8.76 3.25
CA VAL A 460 2.80 8.75 3.12
C VAL A 460 3.48 8.39 4.44
N LEU A 461 3.07 9.03 5.55
CA LEU A 461 3.61 8.71 6.88
C LEU A 461 3.31 7.27 7.31
N THR A 462 2.14 6.73 6.96
CA THR A 462 1.79 5.34 7.24
C THR A 462 2.68 4.38 6.47
N VAL A 463 2.95 4.65 5.19
CA VAL A 463 3.86 3.85 4.37
C VAL A 463 5.28 3.91 4.92
N ILE A 464 5.80 5.12 5.21
CA ILE A 464 7.13 5.29 5.82
C ILE A 464 7.21 4.61 7.19
N GLY A 465 6.19 4.74 8.04
CA GLY A 465 6.09 4.02 9.31
C GLY A 465 6.10 2.50 9.13
N GLY A 466 5.42 2.01 8.10
CA GLY A 466 5.46 0.60 7.68
C GLY A 466 6.87 0.12 7.37
N TRP A 467 7.69 0.94 6.72
CA TRP A 467 9.10 0.61 6.41
C TRP A 467 9.96 0.38 7.66
N PHE A 468 9.81 1.24 8.68
CA PHE A 468 10.50 1.06 9.97
C PHE A 468 10.00 -0.19 10.70
N ILE A 469 8.68 -0.45 10.66
CA ILE A 469 8.11 -1.66 11.26
C ILE A 469 8.65 -2.90 10.54
N THR A 470 8.71 -2.89 9.20
CA THR A 470 9.28 -4.00 8.43
C THR A 470 10.72 -4.30 8.86
N ALA A 471 11.58 -3.26 8.92
CA ALA A 471 12.97 -3.41 9.35
C ALA A 471 13.08 -4.01 10.76
N GLY A 472 12.30 -3.48 11.72
CA GLY A 472 12.27 -3.99 13.10
C GLY A 472 11.75 -5.42 13.21
N VAL A 473 10.69 -5.75 12.47
CA VAL A 473 10.13 -7.11 12.45
C VAL A 473 11.09 -8.08 11.76
N ALA A 474 11.69 -7.71 10.63
CA ALA A 474 12.67 -8.51 9.91
C ALA A 474 13.86 -8.89 10.82
N PHE A 475 14.47 -7.88 11.46
CA PHE A 475 15.55 -8.10 12.42
C PHE A 475 15.13 -9.03 13.55
N THR A 476 14.03 -8.71 14.23
CA THR A 476 13.59 -9.43 15.43
C THR A 476 13.15 -10.86 15.12
N ALA A 477 12.37 -11.05 14.06
CA ALA A 477 11.91 -12.38 13.65
C ALA A 477 13.08 -13.27 13.26
N CYS A 478 13.99 -12.76 12.42
CA CYS A 478 15.15 -13.53 11.98
C CYS A 478 16.12 -13.84 13.13
N PHE A 479 16.31 -12.92 14.09
CA PHE A 479 17.06 -13.16 15.33
C PHE A 479 16.52 -14.36 16.10
N PHE A 480 15.20 -14.39 16.36
CA PHE A 480 14.61 -15.50 17.11
C PHE A 480 14.57 -16.80 16.31
N VAL A 481 14.34 -16.74 15.00
CA VAL A 481 14.37 -17.92 14.11
C VAL A 481 15.78 -18.53 14.10
N ALA A 482 16.83 -17.72 13.99
CA ALA A 482 18.21 -18.17 14.03
C ALA A 482 18.56 -18.84 15.39
N LEU A 483 18.15 -18.25 16.50
CA LEU A 483 18.33 -18.84 17.84
C LEU A 483 17.56 -20.17 17.98
N ALA A 484 16.30 -20.20 17.53
CA ALA A 484 15.49 -21.41 17.62
C ALA A 484 16.08 -22.56 16.77
N MET A 485 16.61 -22.27 15.57
CA MET A 485 17.30 -23.25 14.75
C MET A 485 18.61 -23.72 15.39
N ARG A 486 19.35 -22.84 16.02
CA ARG A 486 20.64 -23.19 16.70
C ARG A 486 20.45 -24.09 17.90
N PHE A 487 19.49 -23.77 18.79
CA PHE A 487 19.25 -24.52 19.99
C PHE A 487 18.40 -25.78 19.78
N GLY A 488 17.41 -25.70 18.89
CA GLY A 488 16.50 -26.83 18.63
C GLY A 488 17.00 -27.82 17.58
N GLY A 489 18.10 -27.51 16.88
CA GLY A 489 18.68 -28.39 15.87
C GLY A 489 17.70 -28.76 14.72
N VAL A 490 17.86 -29.98 14.19
CA VAL A 490 17.04 -30.46 13.05
C VAL A 490 15.54 -30.45 13.33
N PRO A 491 15.04 -30.85 14.51
CA PRO A 491 13.59 -30.75 14.77
C PRO A 491 13.04 -29.35 14.67
N ALA A 492 13.74 -28.35 15.20
CA ALA A 492 13.30 -26.96 15.11
C ALA A 492 13.33 -26.43 13.66
N ILE A 493 14.34 -26.81 12.88
CA ILE A 493 14.42 -26.48 11.45
C ILE A 493 13.18 -27.00 10.72
N VAL A 494 12.82 -28.28 10.90
CA VAL A 494 11.66 -28.91 10.26
C VAL A 494 10.35 -28.20 10.66
N ILE A 495 10.19 -27.89 11.96
CA ILE A 495 9.00 -27.21 12.47
C ILE A 495 8.89 -25.79 11.89
N ILE A 496 9.97 -25.00 11.89
CA ILE A 496 9.99 -23.62 11.40
C ILE A 496 9.72 -23.58 9.90
N VAL A 497 10.35 -24.47 9.15
CA VAL A 497 10.12 -24.63 7.71
C VAL A 497 8.66 -25.03 7.43
N GLY A 498 8.14 -26.01 8.16
CA GLY A 498 6.73 -26.44 8.03
C GLY A 498 5.75 -25.32 8.38
N ALA A 499 6.03 -24.56 9.44
CA ALA A 499 5.24 -23.40 9.82
C ALA A 499 5.26 -22.29 8.75
N GLY A 500 6.42 -22.02 8.13
CA GLY A 500 6.57 -21.08 7.03
C GLY A 500 5.72 -21.48 5.80
N ILE A 501 5.81 -22.74 5.38
CA ILE A 501 5.01 -23.28 4.27
C ILE A 501 3.51 -23.19 4.59
N TYR A 502 3.11 -23.55 5.82
CA TYR A 502 1.72 -23.43 6.25
C TYR A 502 1.23 -21.98 6.21
N ALA A 503 2.04 -21.04 6.70
CA ALA A 503 1.71 -19.61 6.69
C ALA A 503 1.49 -19.09 5.27
N LEU A 504 2.36 -19.46 4.32
CA LEU A 504 2.23 -19.10 2.90
C LEU A 504 0.93 -19.64 2.27
N ILE A 505 0.63 -20.92 2.46
CA ILE A 505 -0.60 -21.53 1.93
C ILE A 505 -1.84 -20.86 2.53
N HIS A 506 -1.82 -20.61 3.84
CA HIS A 506 -2.93 -19.99 4.55
C HIS A 506 -3.16 -18.53 4.11
N SER A 507 -2.10 -17.76 3.94
CA SER A 507 -2.12 -16.38 3.43
C SER A 507 -2.74 -16.31 2.03
N GLN A 508 -2.32 -17.19 1.11
CA GLN A 508 -2.87 -17.25 -0.25
C GLN A 508 -4.38 -17.54 -0.26
N ARG A 509 -4.83 -18.46 0.59
CA ARG A 509 -6.25 -18.80 0.72
C ARG A 509 -7.08 -17.64 1.29
N ARG A 510 -6.56 -16.96 2.32
CA ARG A 510 -7.21 -15.76 2.89
C ARG A 510 -7.29 -14.62 1.89
N PHE A 511 -6.23 -14.39 1.14
CA PHE A 511 -6.19 -13.36 0.10
C PHE A 511 -7.24 -13.62 -0.99
N ALA A 512 -7.33 -14.87 -1.49
CA ALA A 512 -8.32 -15.24 -2.50
C ALA A 512 -9.77 -15.05 -2.00
N LYS A 513 -10.04 -15.39 -0.72
CA LYS A 513 -11.36 -15.19 -0.11
C LYS A 513 -11.70 -13.70 0.02
N LYS A 514 -10.76 -12.88 0.51
CA LYS A 514 -10.95 -11.45 0.68
C LYS A 514 -11.18 -10.75 -0.67
N GLN A 515 -10.46 -11.13 -1.71
CA GLN A 515 -10.65 -10.58 -3.06
C GLN A 515 -12.03 -10.89 -3.63
N ALA A 516 -12.57 -12.10 -3.39
CA ALA A 516 -13.92 -12.46 -3.80
C ALA A 516 -15.02 -11.68 -3.04
N GLU A 517 -14.73 -11.25 -1.80
CA GLU A 517 -15.65 -10.43 -0.99
C GLU A 517 -15.57 -8.92 -1.34
N GLU A 518 -14.45 -8.43 -1.87
CA GLU A 518 -14.23 -7.01 -2.23
C GLU A 518 -14.86 -6.61 -3.58
N GLU A 519 -15.18 -7.55 -4.46
CA GLU A 519 -15.95 -7.28 -5.71
C GLU A 519 -17.45 -7.12 -5.42
N LYS A 520 -17.81 -6.24 -4.48
CA LYS A 520 -19.22 -5.94 -4.19
C LYS A 520 -19.84 -5.06 -5.29
N GLU A 521 -21.13 -5.24 -5.49
CA GLU A 521 -21.97 -4.48 -6.44
C GLU A 521 -21.83 -2.95 -6.27
N ASP A 522 -21.59 -2.51 -5.03
CA ASP A 522 -21.39 -1.10 -4.65
C ASP A 522 -20.13 -0.45 -5.29
N ASP A 523 -19.02 -1.17 -5.31
CA ASP A 523 -17.78 -0.69 -5.93
C ASP A 523 -17.89 -0.61 -7.47
N VAL A 524 -18.64 -1.52 -8.08
CA VAL A 524 -18.87 -1.54 -9.53
C VAL A 524 -19.70 -0.32 -9.95
N LEU A 525 -20.80 -0.02 -9.24
CA LEU A 525 -21.66 1.15 -9.49
C LEU A 525 -20.89 2.46 -9.31
N PHE A 526 -20.09 2.60 -8.27
CA PHE A 526 -19.25 3.78 -8.06
C PHE A 526 -18.25 3.98 -9.20
N HIS A 527 -17.58 2.92 -9.65
CA HIS A 527 -16.66 3.00 -10.78
C HIS A 527 -17.35 3.32 -12.10
N GLN A 528 -18.55 2.82 -12.33
CA GLN A 528 -19.37 3.18 -13.51
C GLN A 528 -19.74 4.67 -13.47
N MET A 529 -20.20 5.17 -12.32
CA MET A 529 -20.53 6.58 -12.10
C MET A 529 -19.31 7.50 -12.32
N CYS A 530 -18.12 7.09 -11.85
CA CYS A 530 -16.89 7.84 -12.09
C CYS A 530 -16.41 7.82 -13.55
N ARG A 531 -16.81 6.83 -14.37
CA ARG A 531 -16.45 6.70 -15.78
C ARG A 531 -17.49 7.32 -16.72
N CYS A 532 -18.70 7.60 -16.23
CA CYS A 532 -19.76 8.15 -17.03
C CYS A 532 -19.42 9.58 -17.49
N ARG A 533 -19.59 9.85 -18.79
CA ARG A 533 -19.35 11.17 -19.40
C ARG A 533 -20.63 12.01 -19.53
N ASP A 534 -21.79 11.36 -19.43
CA ASP A 534 -23.08 12.04 -19.49
C ASP A 534 -23.53 12.48 -18.09
N PRO A 535 -23.49 13.80 -17.76
CA PRO A 535 -23.88 14.31 -16.45
C PRO A 535 -25.34 13.98 -16.10
N LYS A 536 -26.22 13.84 -17.09
CA LYS A 536 -27.66 13.52 -16.87
C LYS A 536 -27.89 12.06 -16.46
N ALA A 537 -27.03 11.14 -16.89
CA ALA A 537 -27.12 9.73 -16.49
C ALA A 537 -26.60 9.48 -15.07
N ILE A 538 -25.83 10.41 -14.49
CA ILE A 538 -25.20 10.25 -13.18
C ILE A 538 -26.23 10.26 -12.06
N GLY A 539 -27.32 11.04 -12.15
CA GLY A 539 -28.38 11.07 -11.14
C GLY A 539 -29.01 9.71 -10.89
N GLY A 540 -29.35 8.98 -11.96
CA GLY A 540 -29.90 7.62 -11.87
C GLY A 540 -28.87 6.61 -11.30
N MET A 541 -27.60 6.72 -11.67
CA MET A 541 -26.52 5.88 -11.08
C MET A 541 -26.33 6.18 -9.60
N LEU A 542 -26.36 7.45 -9.22
CA LEU A 542 -26.26 7.88 -7.82
C LEU A 542 -27.42 7.37 -6.98
N LEU A 543 -28.64 7.40 -7.53
CA LEU A 543 -29.82 6.83 -6.88
C LEU A 543 -29.65 5.32 -6.61
N ARG A 544 -29.20 4.57 -7.61
CA ARG A 544 -28.93 3.12 -7.44
C ARG A 544 -27.88 2.86 -6.39
N HIS A 545 -26.74 3.57 -6.47
CA HIS A 545 -25.66 3.42 -5.49
C HIS A 545 -26.12 3.77 -4.08
N LEU A 546 -26.81 4.89 -3.89
CA LEU A 546 -27.36 5.31 -2.61
C LEU A 546 -28.39 4.30 -2.07
N SER A 547 -29.27 3.78 -2.92
CA SER A 547 -30.29 2.80 -2.50
C SER A 547 -29.64 1.50 -2.02
N VAL A 548 -28.66 0.97 -2.73
CA VAL A 548 -27.92 -0.24 -2.32
C VAL A 548 -27.19 -0.01 -1.01
N SER A 549 -26.41 1.07 -0.92
CA SER A 549 -25.62 1.41 0.26
C SER A 549 -26.49 1.63 1.51
N VAL A 550 -27.58 2.39 1.38
CA VAL A 550 -28.50 2.65 2.51
C VAL A 550 -29.17 1.37 2.97
N ALA A 551 -29.59 0.49 2.05
CA ALA A 551 -30.19 -0.79 2.38
C ALA A 551 -29.21 -1.69 3.15
N GLU A 552 -27.97 -1.82 2.67
CA GLU A 552 -26.94 -2.61 3.35
C GLU A 552 -26.62 -2.08 4.76
N LYS A 553 -26.50 -0.74 4.92
CA LYS A 553 -26.25 -0.14 6.23
C LYS A 553 -27.42 -0.34 7.18
N THR A 554 -28.65 -0.18 6.70
CA THR A 554 -29.85 -0.38 7.52
C THR A 554 -29.98 -1.83 8.00
N ALA A 555 -29.72 -2.81 7.14
CA ALA A 555 -29.68 -4.23 7.53
C ALA A 555 -28.56 -4.51 8.54
N LYS A 556 -27.36 -3.95 8.33
CA LYS A 556 -26.26 -4.12 9.29
C LYS A 556 -26.55 -3.50 10.67
N TYR A 557 -27.29 -2.39 10.71
CA TYR A 557 -27.73 -1.76 11.98
C TYR A 557 -28.76 -2.61 12.69
N SER A 558 -29.60 -3.36 11.98
CA SER A 558 -30.51 -4.37 12.55
C SER A 558 -29.73 -5.47 13.28
N ASP A 559 -28.69 -6.03 12.64
CA ASP A 559 -27.80 -7.03 13.24
C ASP A 559 -27.09 -6.50 14.50
N ILE A 560 -26.55 -5.27 14.43
CA ILE A 560 -25.82 -4.65 15.54
C ILE A 560 -26.74 -4.35 16.73
N LEU A 561 -27.97 -3.86 16.47
CA LEU A 561 -28.97 -3.63 17.50
C LEU A 561 -29.31 -4.92 18.24
N THR A 562 -29.54 -6.00 17.49
CA THR A 562 -29.80 -7.34 18.02
C THR A 562 -28.64 -7.81 18.90
N ALA A 563 -27.40 -7.75 18.37
CA ALA A 563 -26.22 -8.20 19.10
C ALA A 563 -25.95 -7.39 20.38
N ALA A 564 -26.15 -6.06 20.33
CA ALA A 564 -25.95 -5.17 21.48
C ALA A 564 -26.99 -5.41 22.59
N THR A 565 -28.27 -5.56 22.21
CA THR A 565 -29.35 -5.80 23.18
C THR A 565 -29.32 -7.22 23.73
N ASP A 566 -29.12 -8.22 22.91
CA ASP A 566 -28.97 -9.61 23.39
C ASP A 566 -27.73 -9.75 24.30
N GLY A 567 -26.64 -9.04 23.95
CA GLY A 567 -25.42 -8.98 24.76
C GLY A 567 -25.68 -8.36 26.14
N LEU A 568 -26.53 -7.34 26.23
CA LEU A 568 -26.92 -6.70 27.50
C LEU A 568 -27.82 -7.64 28.34
N PHE A 569 -28.92 -8.10 27.77
CA PHE A 569 -29.94 -8.86 28.52
C PHE A 569 -29.52 -10.28 28.87
N GLN A 570 -28.58 -10.88 28.09
CA GLN A 570 -28.00 -12.20 28.36
C GLN A 570 -26.62 -12.12 29.06
N GLU A 571 -26.17 -10.91 29.42
CA GLU A 571 -24.87 -10.64 30.06
C GLU A 571 -23.67 -11.21 29.28
N ARG A 572 -23.77 -11.25 27.94
CA ARG A 572 -22.77 -11.81 27.06
C ARG A 572 -21.78 -10.75 26.56
N ARG A 573 -20.70 -10.56 27.31
CA ARG A 573 -19.60 -9.63 27.00
C ARG A 573 -19.06 -9.77 25.58
N ARG A 574 -19.00 -10.99 25.01
CA ARG A 574 -18.48 -11.23 23.65
C ARG A 574 -19.34 -10.56 22.58
N MET A 575 -20.65 -10.59 22.73
CA MET A 575 -21.60 -9.98 21.79
C MET A 575 -21.48 -8.45 21.78
N LEU A 576 -21.37 -7.84 22.96
CA LEU A 576 -21.18 -6.39 23.11
C LEU A 576 -19.86 -5.91 22.53
N LYS A 577 -18.76 -6.65 22.74
CA LYS A 577 -17.46 -6.35 22.10
C LYS A 577 -17.51 -6.49 20.58
N GLN A 578 -18.30 -7.45 20.06
CA GLN A 578 -18.46 -7.59 18.61
C GLN A 578 -19.28 -6.43 18.04
N ALA A 579 -20.40 -6.07 18.68
CA ALA A 579 -21.22 -4.93 18.29
C ALA A 579 -20.40 -3.61 18.29
N GLU A 580 -19.57 -3.38 19.31
CA GLU A 580 -18.66 -2.22 19.36
C GLU A 580 -17.66 -2.18 18.20
N ARG A 581 -17.03 -3.31 17.87
CA ARG A 581 -16.10 -3.42 16.72
C ARG A 581 -16.80 -3.18 15.39
N ASP A 582 -18.00 -3.74 15.25
CA ASP A 582 -18.80 -3.55 14.04
C ASP A 582 -19.19 -2.07 13.89
N LEU A 583 -19.57 -1.39 14.97
CA LEU A 583 -19.85 0.06 14.98
C LEU A 583 -18.61 0.89 14.61
N GLU A 584 -17.44 0.59 15.16
CA GLU A 584 -16.20 1.29 14.77
C GLU A 584 -15.88 1.11 13.28
N THR A 585 -16.08 -0.09 12.74
CA THR A 585 -15.89 -0.38 11.32
C THR A 585 -16.90 0.40 10.46
N GLU A 586 -18.18 0.38 10.83
CA GLU A 586 -19.25 1.10 10.13
C GLU A 586 -19.04 2.62 10.14
N LYS A 587 -18.48 3.18 11.19
CA LYS A 587 -18.12 4.61 11.27
C LYS A 587 -17.14 5.04 10.17
N MET A 588 -16.15 4.21 9.88
CA MET A 588 -15.19 4.47 8.80
C MET A 588 -15.85 4.31 7.43
N LEU A 589 -16.67 3.27 7.26
CA LEU A 589 -17.39 3.01 6.03
C LEU A 589 -18.40 4.12 5.68
N LEU A 590 -19.13 4.67 6.66
CA LEU A 590 -20.05 5.80 6.44
C LEU A 590 -19.34 7.06 5.95
N LYS A 591 -18.12 7.33 6.43
CA LYS A 591 -17.34 8.48 5.95
C LYS A 591 -16.90 8.28 4.50
N SER A 592 -16.43 7.10 4.15
CA SER A 592 -16.04 6.71 2.80
C SER A 592 -17.24 6.79 1.85
N LEU A 593 -18.36 6.17 2.23
CA LEU A 593 -19.61 6.18 1.48
C LEU A 593 -20.08 7.61 1.15
N ARG A 594 -20.22 8.45 2.16
CA ARG A 594 -20.64 9.84 1.96
C ARG A 594 -19.72 10.59 1.00
N ARG A 595 -18.42 10.34 1.07
CA ARG A 595 -17.44 10.97 0.18
C ARG A 595 -17.61 10.49 -1.26
N ARG A 596 -17.72 9.17 -1.48
CA ARG A 596 -17.95 8.56 -2.81
C ARG A 596 -19.20 9.13 -3.47
N GLU A 597 -20.28 9.17 -2.75
CA GLU A 597 -21.56 9.68 -3.26
C GLU A 597 -21.54 11.20 -3.44
N THR A 598 -20.80 11.95 -2.61
CA THR A 598 -20.58 13.40 -2.86
C THR A 598 -19.82 13.65 -4.16
N ILE A 599 -18.87 12.78 -4.53
CA ILE A 599 -18.17 12.85 -5.84
C ILE A 599 -19.17 12.62 -6.96
N GLY A 600 -20.08 11.64 -6.82
CA GLY A 600 -21.17 11.40 -7.77
C GLY A 600 -22.06 12.63 -7.94
N LEU A 601 -22.51 13.22 -6.84
CA LEU A 601 -23.36 14.41 -6.85
C LEU A 601 -22.68 15.62 -7.54
N ARG A 602 -21.37 15.82 -7.32
CA ARG A 602 -20.60 16.89 -8.00
C ARG A 602 -20.44 16.68 -9.50
N ARG A 603 -20.54 15.46 -9.99
CA ARG A 603 -20.41 15.10 -11.41
C ARG A 603 -21.74 15.09 -12.14
N ALA A 604 -22.85 15.09 -11.45
CA ALA A 604 -24.20 15.25 -12.02
C ALA A 604 -24.37 16.64 -12.63
N ASP A 605 -25.41 16.80 -13.45
CA ASP A 605 -25.77 18.11 -13.99
C ASP A 605 -25.96 19.14 -12.87
N ALA A 606 -25.49 20.37 -13.05
CA ALA A 606 -25.46 21.37 -11.98
C ALA A 606 -26.86 21.68 -11.42
N ALA A 607 -27.88 21.76 -12.28
CA ALA A 607 -29.25 21.99 -11.87
C ALA A 607 -29.83 20.81 -11.09
N GLU A 608 -29.52 19.60 -11.54
CA GLU A 608 -29.91 18.35 -10.88
C GLU A 608 -29.20 18.20 -9.54
N ALA A 609 -27.89 18.45 -9.46
CA ALA A 609 -27.10 18.37 -8.23
C ALA A 609 -27.66 19.31 -7.12
N VAL A 610 -28.04 20.54 -7.47
CA VAL A 610 -28.67 21.49 -6.54
C VAL A 610 -30.01 20.95 -6.05
N ARG A 611 -30.85 20.42 -6.92
CA ARG A 611 -32.17 19.87 -6.60
C ARG A 611 -32.06 18.65 -5.66
N LEU A 612 -31.08 17.76 -5.90
CA LEU A 612 -30.86 16.54 -5.13
C LEU A 612 -30.15 16.78 -3.78
N SER A 613 -29.36 17.86 -3.66
CA SER A 613 -28.45 18.12 -2.56
C SER A 613 -29.11 18.02 -1.17
N THR A 614 -30.27 18.64 -0.99
CA THR A 614 -30.95 18.65 0.33
C THR A 614 -31.33 17.25 0.77
N SER A 615 -31.99 16.47 -0.11
CA SER A 615 -32.43 15.10 0.20
C SER A 615 -31.24 14.18 0.42
N PHE A 616 -30.18 14.32 -0.38
CA PHE A 616 -28.91 13.64 -0.23
C PHE A 616 -28.29 13.84 1.16
N HIS A 617 -28.17 15.08 1.61
CA HIS A 617 -27.61 15.36 2.94
C HIS A 617 -28.48 14.88 4.09
N LEU A 618 -29.81 14.88 3.92
CA LEU A 618 -30.73 14.35 4.92
C LEU A 618 -30.59 12.84 5.07
N VAL A 619 -30.46 12.06 3.96
CA VAL A 619 -30.23 10.62 4.00
C VAL A 619 -28.96 10.30 4.79
N HIS A 620 -27.84 10.92 4.45
CA HIS A 620 -26.59 10.70 5.16
C HIS A 620 -26.63 11.12 6.62
N ASN A 621 -27.37 12.20 6.95
CA ASN A 621 -27.50 12.65 8.31
C ASN A 621 -28.30 11.64 9.15
N SER A 622 -29.42 11.16 8.64
CA SER A 622 -30.24 10.14 9.34
C SER A 622 -29.47 8.83 9.56
N LEU A 623 -28.73 8.31 8.55
CA LEU A 623 -27.86 7.16 8.75
C LEU A 623 -26.82 7.38 9.85
N ARG A 624 -26.21 8.55 9.88
CA ARG A 624 -25.21 8.91 10.91
C ARG A 624 -25.84 9.01 12.30
N GLN A 625 -27.07 9.53 12.41
CA GLN A 625 -27.77 9.61 13.70
C GLN A 625 -28.18 8.23 14.22
N ILE A 626 -28.61 7.32 13.35
CA ILE A 626 -28.87 5.93 13.73
C ILE A 626 -27.59 5.28 14.25
N HIS A 627 -26.46 5.46 13.55
CA HIS A 627 -25.17 4.97 13.99
C HIS A 627 -24.77 5.48 15.37
N TYR A 628 -24.89 6.78 15.61
CA TYR A 628 -24.59 7.38 16.92
C TYR A 628 -25.57 6.92 18.03
N GLY A 629 -26.85 6.69 17.71
CA GLY A 629 -27.81 6.09 18.64
C GLY A 629 -27.37 4.70 19.07
N LEU A 630 -26.95 3.85 18.12
CA LEU A 630 -26.40 2.52 18.41
C LEU A 630 -25.11 2.56 19.24
N MET A 631 -24.22 3.53 18.99
CA MET A 631 -23.00 3.71 19.80
C MET A 631 -23.35 4.08 21.26
N ARG A 632 -24.24 5.06 21.45
CA ARG A 632 -24.68 5.50 22.79
C ARG A 632 -25.46 4.41 23.54
N LEU A 633 -26.09 3.50 22.82
CA LEU A 633 -26.73 2.31 23.41
C LEU A 633 -25.68 1.26 23.81
N CYS A 634 -24.74 0.95 22.92
CA CYS A 634 -23.78 -0.15 23.09
C CYS A 634 -22.74 0.13 24.19
N GLU A 635 -22.23 1.38 24.28
CA GLU A 635 -21.16 1.74 25.22
C GLU A 635 -21.58 1.57 26.70
N PRO A 636 -22.70 2.15 27.19
CA PRO A 636 -23.15 1.94 28.56
C PRO A 636 -23.63 0.50 28.83
N ALA A 637 -24.20 -0.19 27.81
CA ALA A 637 -24.58 -1.58 27.93
C ALA A 637 -23.36 -2.49 28.17
N LYS A 638 -22.25 -2.23 27.45
CA LYS A 638 -20.98 -2.92 27.66
C LYS A 638 -20.39 -2.63 29.02
N GLU A 639 -20.37 -1.37 29.44
CA GLU A 639 -19.86 -0.95 30.76
C GLU A 639 -20.62 -1.67 31.88
N HIS A 640 -21.95 -1.78 31.78
CA HIS A 640 -22.78 -2.48 32.74
C HIS A 640 -22.39 -3.96 32.89
N VAL A 641 -22.20 -4.66 31.77
CA VAL A 641 -21.80 -6.08 31.77
C VAL A 641 -20.33 -6.27 32.17
N ASP A 642 -19.44 -5.37 31.75
CA ASP A 642 -18.02 -5.42 32.13
C ASP A 642 -17.82 -5.21 33.64
N ASN A 643 -18.63 -4.38 34.28
CA ASN A 643 -18.62 -4.12 35.72
C ASN A 643 -19.44 -5.10 36.55
N ASN A 644 -20.09 -6.07 35.90
CA ASN A 644 -20.93 -7.11 36.55
C ASN A 644 -22.01 -6.48 37.47
N PHE A 645 -22.67 -5.41 36.97
CA PHE A 645 -23.79 -4.79 37.69
C PHE A 645 -25.02 -5.71 37.70
N SER A 646 -25.99 -5.43 38.58
CA SER A 646 -27.19 -6.27 38.73
C SER A 646 -27.96 -6.42 37.41
N PRO A 647 -28.41 -7.63 37.05
CA PRO A 647 -29.12 -7.88 35.81
C PRO A 647 -30.45 -7.12 35.76
N ILE A 648 -30.92 -6.85 34.55
CA ILE A 648 -32.23 -6.25 34.33
C ILE A 648 -33.32 -7.26 34.63
N ALA A 649 -34.39 -6.84 35.35
CA ALA A 649 -35.49 -7.71 35.72
C ALA A 649 -36.09 -8.42 34.48
N PRO A 650 -36.33 -9.76 34.53
CA PRO A 650 -36.77 -10.55 33.37
C PRO A 650 -38.05 -10.03 32.71
N GLU A 651 -38.99 -9.50 33.51
CA GLU A 651 -40.26 -8.94 32.99
C GLU A 651 -40.01 -7.67 32.15
N LEU A 652 -39.10 -6.79 32.60
CA LEU A 652 -38.74 -5.58 31.86
C LEU A 652 -37.94 -5.93 30.63
N ALA A 653 -37.05 -6.93 30.73
CA ALA A 653 -36.28 -7.44 29.61
C ALA A 653 -37.18 -7.99 28.50
N ALA A 654 -38.14 -8.83 28.86
CA ALA A 654 -39.10 -9.43 27.90
C ALA A 654 -39.94 -8.35 27.18
N ARG A 655 -40.41 -7.35 27.90
CA ARG A 655 -41.17 -6.24 27.29
C ARG A 655 -40.32 -5.40 26.35
N TYR A 656 -39.10 -5.05 26.73
CA TYR A 656 -38.20 -4.33 25.87
C TYR A 656 -37.84 -5.14 24.61
N LEU A 657 -37.48 -6.42 24.76
CA LEU A 657 -37.11 -7.28 23.65
C LEU A 657 -38.24 -7.46 22.62
N SER A 658 -39.49 -7.53 23.08
CA SER A 658 -40.65 -7.55 22.17
C SER A 658 -40.75 -6.28 21.31
N LEU A 659 -40.48 -5.10 21.88
CA LEU A 659 -40.46 -3.84 21.12
C LEU A 659 -39.22 -3.75 20.19
N ARG A 660 -38.06 -4.22 20.67
CA ARG A 660 -36.83 -4.32 19.87
C ARG A 660 -37.02 -5.20 18.65
N ASP A 661 -37.64 -6.35 18.79
CA ASP A 661 -37.90 -7.30 17.68
C ASP A 661 -38.75 -6.66 16.59
N ARG A 662 -39.74 -5.88 16.97
CA ARG A 662 -40.54 -5.07 16.02
C ARG A 662 -39.67 -4.01 15.32
N LEU A 663 -38.74 -3.38 16.00
CA LEU A 663 -37.82 -2.43 15.39
C LEU A 663 -36.85 -3.14 14.42
N VAL A 664 -36.32 -4.28 14.78
CA VAL A 664 -35.51 -5.13 13.90
C VAL A 664 -36.25 -5.47 12.61
N ALA A 665 -37.49 -5.98 12.74
CA ALA A 665 -38.33 -6.27 11.59
C ALA A 665 -38.62 -5.04 10.71
N LEU A 666 -38.81 -3.87 11.35
CA LEU A 666 -39.01 -2.59 10.65
C LEU A 666 -37.75 -2.13 9.89
N LEU A 667 -36.56 -2.29 10.49
CA LEU A 667 -35.26 -1.99 9.85
C LEU A 667 -35.05 -2.90 8.63
N ASP A 668 -35.28 -4.20 8.76
CA ASP A 668 -35.12 -5.18 7.70
C ASP A 668 -36.12 -4.96 6.55
N ASN A 669 -37.37 -4.68 6.85
CA ASN A 669 -38.38 -4.33 5.84
C ASN A 669 -38.00 -3.03 5.11
N THR A 670 -37.53 -2.04 5.87
CA THR A 670 -37.04 -0.77 5.28
C THR A 670 -35.87 -1.00 4.34
N ALA A 671 -34.90 -1.83 4.73
CA ALA A 671 -33.76 -2.19 3.89
C ALA A 671 -34.18 -2.88 2.59
N LEU A 672 -35.09 -3.84 2.67
CA LEU A 672 -35.61 -4.53 1.50
C LEU A 672 -36.35 -3.60 0.53
N ARG A 673 -37.19 -2.69 1.01
CA ARG A 673 -37.92 -1.74 0.15
C ARG A 673 -37.02 -0.68 -0.47
N ILE A 674 -36.02 -0.19 0.26
CA ILE A 674 -35.05 0.77 -0.29
C ILE A 674 -34.22 0.14 -1.41
N ARG A 675 -33.89 -1.15 -1.33
CA ARG A 675 -33.11 -1.86 -2.34
C ARG A 675 -33.85 -2.02 -3.67
N GLN A 676 -35.18 -2.05 -3.67
CA GLN A 676 -36.00 -2.12 -4.88
C GLN A 676 -36.10 -0.76 -5.54
N THR A 677 -35.29 -0.50 -6.58
CA THR A 677 -35.24 0.82 -7.26
C THR A 677 -36.28 0.99 -8.38
N ASP A 678 -36.85 -0.11 -8.88
CA ASP A 678 -37.66 -0.12 -10.11
C ASP A 678 -39.16 0.19 -9.87
N ALA A 679 -39.58 0.33 -8.60
CA ALA A 679 -40.95 0.67 -8.23
C ALA A 679 -41.01 1.96 -7.38
N PRO A 680 -42.13 2.69 -7.38
CA PRO A 680 -42.36 3.79 -6.45
C PRO A 680 -42.19 3.30 -4.99
N LEU A 681 -41.47 4.08 -4.17
CA LEU A 681 -41.24 3.75 -2.79
C LEU A 681 -42.46 4.13 -1.96
N ASP A 682 -43.40 3.16 -1.74
CA ASP A 682 -44.47 3.34 -0.77
C ASP A 682 -43.92 3.18 0.65
N ILE A 683 -44.11 4.22 1.47
CA ILE A 683 -43.59 4.31 2.82
C ILE A 683 -44.66 4.45 3.90
N GLN A 684 -45.94 4.42 3.52
CA GLN A 684 -47.02 4.77 4.45
C GLN A 684 -47.07 3.80 5.63
N ASP A 685 -47.13 2.50 5.36
CA ASP A 685 -47.16 1.44 6.37
C ASP A 685 -45.91 1.44 7.28
N ILE A 686 -44.72 1.63 6.70
CA ILE A 686 -43.47 1.74 7.50
C ILE A 686 -43.48 3.01 8.38
N SER A 687 -43.98 4.12 7.84
CA SER A 687 -44.07 5.38 8.59
C SER A 687 -45.08 5.29 9.74
N ASP A 688 -46.20 4.60 9.54
CA ASP A 688 -47.24 4.43 10.53
C ASP A 688 -46.80 3.46 11.64
N GLU A 689 -46.18 2.33 11.26
CA GLU A 689 -45.56 1.41 12.22
C GLU A 689 -44.46 2.09 13.06
N ALA A 690 -43.62 2.92 12.43
CA ALA A 690 -42.58 3.68 13.15
C ALA A 690 -43.19 4.67 14.17
N VAL A 691 -44.34 5.30 13.86
CA VAL A 691 -45.02 6.19 14.79
C VAL A 691 -45.61 5.40 15.96
N GLN A 692 -46.22 4.26 15.67
CA GLN A 692 -46.80 3.40 16.71
C GLN A 692 -45.71 2.86 17.63
N LEU A 693 -44.63 2.31 17.05
CA LEU A 693 -43.52 1.76 17.80
C LEU A 693 -42.80 2.84 18.67
N LYS A 694 -42.69 4.05 18.17
CA LYS A 694 -42.16 5.19 18.97
C LYS A 694 -43.05 5.44 20.20
N ASN A 695 -44.39 5.41 20.03
CA ASN A 695 -45.31 5.63 21.14
C ASN A 695 -45.24 4.48 22.15
N ASP A 696 -45.05 3.25 21.68
CA ASP A 696 -44.93 2.07 22.55
C ASP A 696 -43.62 2.12 23.37
N PHE A 697 -42.49 2.59 22.77
CA PHE A 697 -41.26 2.82 23.50
C PHE A 697 -41.41 3.97 24.53
N ALA A 698 -42.13 5.03 24.17
CA ALA A 698 -42.40 6.15 25.10
C ALA A 698 -43.27 5.67 26.30
N ALA A 699 -44.26 4.83 26.07
CA ALA A 699 -45.06 4.20 27.12
C ALA A 699 -44.21 3.27 28.01
N PHE A 700 -43.33 2.47 27.43
CA PHE A 700 -42.41 1.64 28.18
C PHE A 700 -41.44 2.45 29.02
N ARG A 701 -40.88 3.54 28.46
CA ARG A 701 -40.03 4.50 29.18
C ARG A 701 -40.73 5.10 30.37
N HIS A 702 -42.01 5.45 30.22
CA HIS A 702 -42.82 5.97 31.34
C HIS A 702 -42.92 4.96 32.49
N VAL A 703 -43.13 3.67 32.17
CA VAL A 703 -43.19 2.59 33.19
C VAL A 703 -41.84 2.48 33.90
N VAL A 704 -40.69 2.50 33.18
CA VAL A 704 -39.35 2.44 33.77
C VAL A 704 -39.11 3.67 34.67
N THR A 705 -39.59 4.86 34.28
CA THR A 705 -39.46 6.08 35.06
C THR A 705 -40.24 6.00 36.37
N LEU A 706 -41.46 5.43 36.38
CA LEU A 706 -42.22 5.21 37.59
C LEU A 706 -41.55 4.21 38.55
N LEU A 707 -40.94 3.14 38.01
CA LEU A 707 -40.19 2.19 38.82
C LEU A 707 -38.94 2.78 39.47
N LEU A 708 -38.30 3.81 38.87
CA LEU A 708 -37.19 4.56 39.48
C LEU A 708 -37.59 5.30 40.77
N GLN A 709 -38.86 5.66 40.92
CA GLN A 709 -39.38 6.35 42.09
C GLN A 709 -39.77 5.41 43.24
N THR A 710 -39.74 4.10 43.04
CA THR A 710 -40.12 3.10 44.07
C THR A 710 -38.95 2.91 45.08
N PRO A 711 -39.27 2.81 46.38
CA PRO A 711 -38.29 2.52 47.40
C PRO A 711 -37.58 1.16 47.13
N GLY A 712 -36.26 1.13 47.15
CA GLY A 712 -35.48 -0.10 46.90
C GLY A 712 -35.17 -0.39 45.44
N ALA A 713 -35.48 0.52 44.52
CA ALA A 713 -35.14 0.39 43.10
C ALA A 713 -33.62 0.35 42.83
N HIS A 714 -33.18 -0.53 41.96
CA HIS A 714 -31.80 -0.59 41.47
C HIS A 714 -31.52 0.57 40.51
N LEU A 715 -31.09 1.71 41.03
CA LEU A 715 -30.96 2.97 40.26
C LEU A 715 -30.05 2.84 39.02
N VAL A 716 -28.91 2.16 39.16
CA VAL A 716 -27.94 2.00 38.02
C VAL A 716 -28.57 1.22 36.87
N THR A 717 -29.22 0.09 37.19
CA THR A 717 -29.84 -0.80 36.19
C THR A 717 -31.04 -0.16 35.48
N LEU A 718 -31.91 0.50 36.26
CA LEU A 718 -33.09 1.19 35.70
C LEU A 718 -32.71 2.43 34.91
N SER A 719 -31.66 3.17 35.34
CA SER A 719 -31.14 4.31 34.60
C SER A 719 -30.54 3.86 33.25
N LEU A 720 -29.83 2.73 33.22
CA LEU A 720 -29.35 2.16 31.97
C LEU A 720 -30.51 1.77 31.06
N LEU A 721 -31.54 1.06 31.59
CA LEU A 721 -32.69 0.65 30.79
C LEU A 721 -33.46 1.88 30.23
N LEU A 722 -33.57 2.96 31.02
CA LEU A 722 -34.12 4.20 30.57
C LEU A 722 -33.33 4.83 29.42
N HIS A 723 -32.01 4.86 29.56
CA HIS A 723 -31.10 5.38 28.52
C HIS A 723 -31.18 4.55 27.24
N VAL A 724 -31.10 3.22 27.35
CA VAL A 724 -31.21 2.29 26.20
C VAL A 724 -32.57 2.47 25.50
N THR A 725 -33.67 2.60 26.25
CA THR A 725 -35.00 2.84 25.70
C THR A 725 -35.08 4.17 24.95
N GLN A 726 -34.50 5.24 25.50
CA GLN A 726 -34.47 6.56 24.89
C GLN A 726 -33.68 6.58 23.58
N GLU A 727 -32.50 5.94 23.56
CA GLU A 727 -31.70 5.84 22.33
C GLU A 727 -32.42 4.99 21.26
N THR A 728 -33.12 3.92 21.66
CA THR A 728 -33.92 3.11 20.74
C THR A 728 -35.10 3.93 20.15
N GLU A 729 -35.79 4.73 20.98
CA GLU A 729 -36.83 5.65 20.51
C GLU A 729 -36.28 6.65 19.46
N GLN A 730 -35.07 7.17 19.68
CA GLN A 730 -34.43 8.08 18.76
C GLN A 730 -34.05 7.36 17.43
N ILE A 731 -33.60 6.11 17.48
CA ILE A 731 -33.31 5.30 16.28
C ILE A 731 -34.59 5.13 15.45
N VAL A 732 -35.74 4.85 16.05
CA VAL A 732 -37.03 4.75 15.34
C VAL A 732 -37.37 6.06 14.62
N LYS A 733 -37.19 7.19 15.28
CA LYS A 733 -37.43 8.53 14.71
C LYS A 733 -36.52 8.80 13.51
N GLU A 734 -35.23 8.47 13.62
CA GLU A 734 -34.26 8.68 12.56
C GLU A 734 -34.49 7.71 11.37
N LEU A 735 -34.96 6.49 11.62
CA LEU A 735 -35.37 5.54 10.57
C LEU A 735 -36.52 6.10 9.72
N ARG A 736 -37.54 6.69 10.39
CA ARG A 736 -38.63 7.37 9.70
C ARG A 736 -38.16 8.55 8.87
N SER A 737 -37.20 9.33 9.38
CA SER A 737 -36.59 10.45 8.65
C SER A 737 -35.80 9.95 7.44
N LEU A 738 -35.05 8.86 7.60
CA LEU A 738 -34.26 8.22 6.55
C LEU A 738 -35.15 7.82 5.36
N ILE A 739 -36.22 7.04 5.61
CA ILE A 739 -37.06 6.53 4.52
C ILE A 739 -37.79 7.66 3.78
N LYS A 740 -38.24 8.69 4.49
CA LYS A 740 -38.83 9.90 3.87
C LYS A 740 -37.81 10.64 2.98
N SER A 741 -36.57 10.73 3.43
CA SER A 741 -35.51 11.41 2.68
C SER A 741 -35.10 10.61 1.46
N VAL A 742 -35.04 9.27 1.54
CA VAL A 742 -34.78 8.38 0.38
C VAL A 742 -35.92 8.46 -0.63
N ARG A 743 -37.19 8.44 -0.19
CA ARG A 743 -38.35 8.62 -1.08
C ARG A 743 -38.25 9.92 -1.83
N ARG A 744 -38.02 11.05 -1.10
CA ARG A 744 -37.88 12.38 -1.71
C ARG A 744 -36.73 12.45 -2.71
N PHE A 745 -35.59 11.81 -2.38
CA PHE A 745 -34.46 11.73 -3.30
C PHE A 745 -34.82 10.99 -4.59
N ARG A 746 -35.56 9.87 -4.47
CA ARG A 746 -36.03 9.06 -5.59
C ARG A 746 -37.05 9.81 -6.48
N GLU A 747 -37.94 10.59 -5.89
CA GLU A 747 -38.92 11.42 -6.61
C GLU A 747 -38.27 12.59 -7.37
N LEU A 748 -37.06 12.99 -7.01
CA LEU A 748 -36.31 14.10 -7.62
C LEU A 748 -35.39 13.67 -8.74
N VAL A 749 -34.95 12.41 -8.80
CA VAL A 749 -34.18 11.81 -9.91
C VAL A 749 -35.10 11.45 -11.05
#